data_10dbe8ef481fad29f94dc0e8c5adadff
#
_entry.id   10dbe8ef481fad29f94dc0e8c5adadff
#
_cell.length_a   1.000
_cell.length_b   1.000
_cell.length_c   1.000
_cell.angle_alpha   90.00
_cell.angle_beta   90.00
_cell.angle_gamma   90.00
#
_symmetry.space_group_name_H-M   'P 1'
#
loop_
_entity.id
_entity.type
_entity.pdbx_description
1 polymer ?
#
loop_
_entity_poly.entity_id
_entity_poly.type
_entity_poly.pdbx_seq_one_letter_code
_entity_poly.pdbx_strand_id
1 'polypeptide(L)'
;MGTSVAIASFLLFILYILCANGVNGYLKYNTGGGIVEGKLNVHLVAHSHDDVGWLKTVDQYYVGSNNSIQGACVENVLDSVVMSLRRDPNRKFIFAEMAFFHRWWIRQTPDIQEEVRNLVASGQLEFVNGGWCMHDEATCHYIDMIDQTTLGHQLIKDEFNITPRAGWQIDPFGHSAVQAYLLGDEVGFDSVHFARIDYQDRAKRTEDKALEVIWRGSRTFGSSSQIFTNAFPVHYGPPSGFSFEVNDDFVPVQDDPLIFDFNVDIRVNDLINAAVTQANVTRTNHIMWTMGDDFKYQYAESWFKEMDKLIHYVNKDGRVNALYSTPSIYVDAKHETNESWPLKTDDYFPYADSENAYWTGFFTSRPALKRYVRMLSGYYLAARQLEFLTGRKSNGFNTFSLGDALGITQHHDAVTGTAKQHTTDDYAKRLAIGASESEAVVNSALSCLVNSTSGPCSTTSSSFNQCQLLNISYCPPTEEDITEGKNLVVVAYNPLGWNRTDIIKIPVNSANLIVKDSMGNLVEAQFIELDNITSNLRKFYVKAYLGISPKQAPKYWLFFRVSVPPLGWNTYFISKASQKGSSTGYVTKMFLFPLNETVEIGPGNLKASFSSNTGQLKHLYNSKTGVDIPVQQSYLWYGSSLTADQDSGAYIFRPDGSPPVIVAKSQVPIKVMRGPLVDEIHQKFNSWISQVVRIYKDKEHVELEFTVGPIPTADSVGKEVITKMTANMATNKVLYTDSNGRDFIKRVRDHRADWHLQVTQPVAGNYYPVNLGMYITDNKSELSVLVDRATGGASIKDGEIELMLHRRLIYDDDRGVGEALDETVCVGDTCEGLTVRGNYYLGIHKNGDGSRWRRTTGQEIYSPLVLAFGHENQEEWKASHLTKATIMNPNYSLPPNVALITLQELDNGGVLLRLAHLYEAGEDVDYSTITKVQLKEMFAGKRIKEIKETSLSANQGKNEMKKMSWNIDHDSGNEPAPIRGGPVDTSHLVVELGPMEIRTFVVKF
;
A
#
# COMPACT_ATOMS: atom_id res chain seq x y z
N MET A 1 -86.88 -8.03 31.32
CA MET A 1 -85.94 -7.13 30.58
C MET A 1 -84.60 -6.95 31.30
N GLY A 2 -84.50 -7.08 32.66
CA GLY A 2 -83.22 -6.89 33.34
C GLY A 2 -82.17 -8.02 33.19
N THR A 3 -82.60 -9.25 33.07
CA THR A 3 -81.72 -10.41 32.99
C THR A 3 -81.03 -10.52 31.56
N SER A 4 -81.74 -10.14 30.52
CA SER A 4 -81.23 -10.18 29.15
C SER A 4 -80.14 -9.11 28.86
N VAL A 5 -80.26 -7.92 29.48
CA VAL A 5 -79.27 -6.88 29.41
C VAL A 5 -77.99 -7.19 30.19
N ALA A 6 -78.14 -7.87 31.37
CA ALA A 6 -77.01 -8.31 32.15
C ALA A 6 -76.20 -9.40 31.45
N ILE A 7 -76.89 -10.34 30.77
CA ILE A 7 -76.23 -11.40 30.00
C ILE A 7 -75.54 -10.83 28.74
N ALA A 8 -76.16 -9.89 28.03
CA ALA A 8 -75.57 -9.21 26.86
C ALA A 8 -74.36 -8.37 27.29
N SER A 9 -74.40 -7.62 28.43
CA SER A 9 -73.26 -6.92 28.94
C SER A 9 -72.10 -7.77 29.43
N PHE A 10 -72.44 -8.95 30.00
CA PHE A 10 -71.43 -9.94 30.41
C PHE A 10 -70.77 -10.63 29.22
N LEU A 11 -71.53 -10.93 28.17
CA LEU A 11 -71.03 -11.48 26.91
C LEU A 11 -70.17 -10.43 26.17
N LEU A 12 -70.56 -9.18 26.15
CA LEU A 12 -69.81 -8.10 25.60
C LEU A 12 -68.52 -7.84 26.42
N PHE A 13 -68.56 -8.00 27.74
CA PHE A 13 -67.37 -7.86 28.57
C PHE A 13 -66.40 -9.05 28.40
N ILE A 14 -66.92 -10.26 28.24
CA ILE A 14 -66.12 -11.46 27.89
C ILE A 14 -65.55 -11.31 26.49
N LEU A 15 -66.29 -10.81 25.51
CA LEU A 15 -65.82 -10.54 24.15
C LEU A 15 -64.76 -9.45 24.15
N TYR A 16 -64.95 -8.41 25.00
CA TYR A 16 -63.94 -7.36 25.18
C TYR A 16 -62.69 -7.89 25.84
N ILE A 17 -62.80 -8.76 26.87
CA ILE A 17 -61.64 -9.41 27.48
C ILE A 17 -60.97 -10.38 26.52
N LEU A 18 -61.71 -11.10 25.68
CA LEU A 18 -61.14 -11.98 24.67
C LEU A 18 -60.52 -11.18 23.52
N CYS A 19 -61.12 -10.07 23.14
CA CYS A 19 -60.50 -9.17 22.16
C CYS A 19 -59.32 -8.37 22.76
N ALA A 20 -59.38 -7.97 24.06
CA ALA A 20 -58.27 -7.29 24.73
C ALA A 20 -57.10 -8.23 25.05
N ASN A 21 -57.35 -9.53 25.19
CA ASN A 21 -56.25 -10.53 25.25
C ASN A 21 -55.79 -11.05 23.87
N GLY A 22 -56.52 -10.66 22.79
CA GLY A 22 -56.18 -11.04 21.43
C GLY A 22 -55.42 -9.99 20.59
N VAL A 23 -55.04 -8.85 21.19
CA VAL A 23 -54.29 -7.79 20.49
C VAL A 23 -52.96 -7.53 21.18
N ASN A 24 -52.23 -8.57 21.45
CA ASN A 24 -50.80 -8.47 21.49
C ASN A 24 -50.25 -9.00 20.12
N GLY A 25 -50.57 -8.27 19.07
CA GLY A 25 -50.20 -8.59 17.70
C GLY A 25 -48.75 -8.32 17.37
N TYR A 26 -47.87 -8.31 18.37
CA TYR A 26 -46.43 -8.16 18.18
C TYR A 26 -45.75 -9.46 18.61
N LEU A 27 -45.29 -10.24 17.60
CA LEU A 27 -44.41 -11.38 17.81
C LEU A 27 -43.02 -10.84 18.23
N LYS A 28 -42.69 -11.03 19.50
CA LYS A 28 -41.35 -10.69 19.99
C LYS A 28 -40.47 -11.94 19.91
N TYR A 29 -39.49 -11.87 19.05
CA TYR A 29 -38.46 -12.92 18.98
C TYR A 29 -37.49 -12.79 20.16
N ASN A 30 -37.06 -13.91 20.69
CA ASN A 30 -36.01 -13.95 21.69
C ASN A 30 -34.64 -14.00 21.00
N THR A 31 -33.98 -12.85 20.92
CA THR A 31 -32.69 -12.66 20.28
C THR A 31 -31.55 -12.53 21.29
N GLY A 32 -31.85 -12.51 22.61
CA GLY A 32 -30.92 -12.26 23.72
C GLY A 32 -30.07 -13.47 24.13
N GLY A 33 -29.95 -14.50 23.28
CA GLY A 33 -29.10 -15.65 23.56
C GLY A 33 -27.62 -15.28 23.61
N GLY A 34 -26.93 -15.65 24.70
CA GLY A 34 -25.46 -15.61 24.79
C GLY A 34 -24.83 -16.95 24.42
N ILE A 35 -23.52 -17.08 24.65
CA ILE A 35 -22.78 -18.35 24.51
C ILE A 35 -23.36 -19.39 25.49
N VAL A 36 -23.55 -20.62 25.00
CA VAL A 36 -24.03 -21.76 25.81
C VAL A 36 -22.92 -22.80 25.85
N GLU A 37 -22.42 -23.06 27.06
CA GLU A 37 -21.39 -24.06 27.31
C GLU A 37 -21.84 -25.46 26.86
N GLY A 38 -20.95 -26.20 26.22
CA GLY A 38 -21.22 -27.56 25.73
C GLY A 38 -22.07 -27.67 24.46
N LYS A 39 -22.58 -26.54 23.93
CA LYS A 39 -23.29 -26.52 22.64
C LYS A 39 -22.41 -25.99 21.52
N LEU A 40 -22.74 -26.34 20.31
CA LEU A 40 -22.21 -25.66 19.12
C LEU A 40 -22.82 -24.26 19.07
N ASN A 41 -21.98 -23.22 19.20
CA ASN A 41 -22.36 -21.83 19.15
C ASN A 41 -22.07 -21.25 17.77
N VAL A 42 -23.11 -20.79 17.09
CA VAL A 42 -23.08 -20.18 15.76
C VAL A 42 -23.10 -18.66 15.94
N HIS A 43 -21.94 -18.03 15.74
CA HIS A 43 -21.77 -16.60 15.85
C HIS A 43 -22.20 -15.93 14.55
N LEU A 44 -23.35 -15.29 14.52
CA LEU A 44 -23.85 -14.54 13.36
C LEU A 44 -23.25 -13.13 13.36
N VAL A 45 -22.33 -12.88 12.43
CA VAL A 45 -21.62 -11.60 12.31
C VAL A 45 -22.16 -10.84 11.10
N ALA A 46 -23.05 -9.88 11.36
CA ALA A 46 -23.64 -9.03 10.34
C ALA A 46 -22.61 -8.00 9.83
N HIS A 47 -22.41 -7.94 8.51
CA HIS A 47 -21.43 -7.04 7.88
C HIS A 47 -21.86 -6.65 6.45
N SER A 48 -21.29 -5.56 5.95
CA SER A 48 -21.26 -5.21 4.53
C SER A 48 -19.80 -5.05 4.11
N HIS A 49 -19.45 -5.53 2.92
CA HIS A 49 -18.17 -5.23 2.29
C HIS A 49 -18.39 -4.07 1.32
N ASP A 50 -17.82 -2.91 1.63
CA ASP A 50 -18.07 -1.67 0.91
C ASP A 50 -16.78 -1.16 0.25
N ASP A 51 -16.52 -1.57 -0.99
CA ASP A 51 -15.33 -1.17 -1.74
C ASP A 51 -15.20 0.35 -1.85
N VAL A 52 -14.05 0.88 -1.45
CA VAL A 52 -13.74 2.31 -1.58
C VAL A 52 -13.35 2.63 -3.02
N GLY A 53 -14.28 2.29 -3.92
CA GLY A 53 -14.17 2.35 -5.37
C GLY A 53 -13.72 1.00 -5.99
N TRP A 54 -14.43 0.55 -7.03
CA TRP A 54 -14.12 -0.64 -7.82
C TRP A 54 -14.79 -0.56 -9.19
N LEU A 55 -16.07 -1.00 -9.32
CA LEU A 55 -16.86 -0.86 -10.55
C LEU A 55 -17.38 0.57 -10.71
N LYS A 56 -17.55 1.27 -9.60
CA LYS A 56 -17.98 2.67 -9.51
C LYS A 56 -16.93 3.47 -8.74
N THR A 57 -16.91 4.78 -8.95
CA THR A 57 -16.04 5.65 -8.15
C THR A 57 -16.50 5.68 -6.68
N VAL A 58 -15.63 6.13 -5.79
CA VAL A 58 -15.93 6.30 -4.36
C VAL A 58 -17.21 7.11 -4.16
N ASP A 59 -17.37 8.23 -4.88
CA ASP A 59 -18.56 9.08 -4.77
C ASP A 59 -19.82 8.39 -5.29
N GLN A 60 -19.72 7.64 -6.40
CA GLN A 60 -20.84 6.91 -6.97
C GLN A 60 -21.33 5.78 -6.05
N TYR A 61 -20.42 5.09 -5.38
CA TYR A 61 -20.77 4.11 -4.35
C TYR A 61 -21.42 4.77 -3.14
N TYR A 62 -20.87 5.89 -2.67
CA TYR A 62 -21.40 6.56 -1.50
C TYR A 62 -22.86 7.01 -1.71
N VAL A 63 -23.16 7.75 -2.80
CA VAL A 63 -24.49 8.33 -3.05
C VAL A 63 -25.44 7.41 -3.83
N GLY A 64 -25.02 6.21 -4.24
CA GLY A 64 -25.85 5.28 -4.99
C GLY A 64 -26.16 5.69 -6.43
N SER A 65 -25.28 6.44 -7.10
CA SER A 65 -25.43 6.75 -8.51
C SER A 65 -24.91 5.65 -9.43
N ASN A 66 -25.23 5.71 -10.74
CA ASN A 66 -24.84 4.72 -11.75
C ASN A 66 -25.24 3.27 -11.41
N ASN A 67 -26.48 3.08 -10.98
CA ASN A 67 -27.02 1.79 -10.59
C ASN A 67 -27.12 0.77 -11.75
N SER A 68 -26.98 1.20 -12.99
CA SER A 68 -26.84 0.30 -14.15
C SER A 68 -25.51 -0.48 -14.14
N ILE A 69 -24.48 0.03 -13.45
CA ILE A 69 -23.21 -0.67 -13.25
C ILE A 69 -23.38 -1.64 -12.08
N GLN A 70 -23.78 -1.14 -10.92
CA GLN A 70 -24.02 -1.90 -9.71
C GLN A 70 -24.98 -1.15 -8.79
N GLY A 71 -26.01 -1.83 -8.30
CA GLY A 71 -27.01 -1.29 -7.39
C GLY A 71 -26.50 -1.19 -5.96
N ALA A 72 -25.61 -0.25 -5.70
CA ALA A 72 -24.92 -0.08 -4.42
C ALA A 72 -24.95 1.38 -3.92
N CYS A 73 -25.27 1.60 -2.65
CA CYS A 73 -25.32 2.89 -1.97
C CYS A 73 -24.91 2.76 -0.50
N VAL A 74 -23.67 3.16 -0.16
CA VAL A 74 -23.13 3.00 1.19
C VAL A 74 -23.80 3.96 2.19
N GLU A 75 -24.24 5.15 1.75
CA GLU A 75 -25.04 6.04 2.60
C GLU A 75 -26.32 5.34 3.08
N ASN A 76 -27.01 4.60 2.20
CA ASN A 76 -28.19 3.81 2.57
C ASN A 76 -27.85 2.66 3.52
N VAL A 77 -26.68 2.00 3.35
CA VAL A 77 -26.22 0.94 4.26
C VAL A 77 -26.10 1.49 5.68
N LEU A 78 -25.38 2.60 5.86
CA LEU A 78 -25.15 3.21 7.18
C LEU A 78 -26.46 3.69 7.81
N ASP A 79 -27.32 4.40 7.06
CA ASP A 79 -28.63 4.87 7.55
C ASP A 79 -29.51 3.70 7.99
N SER A 80 -29.63 2.67 7.15
CA SER A 80 -30.47 1.51 7.39
C SER A 80 -30.00 0.68 8.57
N VAL A 81 -28.70 0.46 8.70
CA VAL A 81 -28.08 -0.29 9.80
C VAL A 81 -28.32 0.44 11.13
N VAL A 82 -28.02 1.74 11.23
CA VAL A 82 -28.23 2.53 12.45
C VAL A 82 -29.69 2.48 12.88
N MET A 83 -30.61 2.64 11.95
CA MET A 83 -32.04 2.54 12.23
C MET A 83 -32.47 1.15 12.73
N SER A 84 -31.88 0.08 12.20
CA SER A 84 -32.22 -1.30 12.56
C SER A 84 -31.63 -1.72 13.90
N LEU A 85 -30.42 -1.29 14.24
CA LEU A 85 -29.78 -1.57 15.52
C LEU A 85 -30.57 -0.97 16.71
N ARG A 86 -31.21 0.19 16.53
CA ARG A 86 -32.05 0.84 17.53
C ARG A 86 -33.27 0.01 17.95
N ARG A 87 -33.75 -0.88 17.08
CA ARG A 87 -34.99 -1.62 17.31
C ARG A 87 -34.83 -2.76 18.30
N ASP A 88 -33.66 -3.38 18.35
CA ASP A 88 -33.33 -4.46 19.28
C ASP A 88 -31.89 -4.31 19.81
N PRO A 89 -31.70 -4.20 21.14
CA PRO A 89 -30.37 -4.02 21.74
C PRO A 89 -29.46 -5.25 21.58
N ASN A 90 -29.97 -6.38 21.15
CA ASN A 90 -29.17 -7.60 20.91
C ASN A 90 -28.56 -7.62 19.50
N ARG A 91 -29.15 -6.91 18.54
CA ARG A 91 -28.63 -6.83 17.17
C ARG A 91 -27.23 -6.21 17.16
N LYS A 92 -26.34 -6.78 16.35
CA LYS A 92 -24.96 -6.34 16.20
C LYS A 92 -24.61 -6.19 14.72
N PHE A 93 -23.72 -5.26 14.46
CA PHE A 93 -23.17 -5.02 13.12
C PHE A 93 -21.70 -4.62 13.23
N ILE A 94 -20.89 -4.98 12.22
CA ILE A 94 -19.50 -4.53 12.12
C ILE A 94 -19.31 -3.66 10.90
N PHE A 95 -18.43 -2.66 11.00
CA PHE A 95 -18.10 -1.77 9.89
C PHE A 95 -16.59 -1.52 9.80
N ALA A 96 -16.03 -1.47 8.59
CA ALA A 96 -14.57 -1.45 8.36
C ALA A 96 -14.05 -0.17 7.69
N GLU A 97 -14.73 0.36 6.66
CA GLU A 97 -14.22 1.36 5.73
C GLU A 97 -14.44 2.78 6.23
N MET A 98 -13.48 3.32 6.99
CA MET A 98 -13.64 4.63 7.66
C MET A 98 -13.71 5.83 6.68
N ALA A 99 -13.26 5.69 5.43
CA ALA A 99 -13.43 6.73 4.41
C ALA A 99 -14.92 7.00 4.10
N PHE A 100 -15.75 5.95 4.04
CA PHE A 100 -17.19 6.09 3.89
C PHE A 100 -17.85 6.55 5.18
N PHE A 101 -17.46 5.95 6.31
CA PHE A 101 -18.02 6.33 7.62
C PHE A 101 -17.77 7.80 7.92
N HIS A 102 -16.57 8.33 7.68
CA HIS A 102 -16.25 9.74 7.88
C HIS A 102 -17.14 10.67 7.04
N ARG A 103 -17.33 10.33 5.75
CA ARG A 103 -18.22 11.10 4.86
C ARG A 103 -19.65 11.17 5.37
N TRP A 104 -20.15 10.04 5.87
CA TRP A 104 -21.48 9.93 6.44
C TRP A 104 -21.55 10.68 7.77
N TRP A 105 -20.58 10.47 8.67
CA TRP A 105 -20.50 11.01 10.02
C TRP A 105 -20.56 12.53 10.09
N ILE A 106 -19.77 13.22 9.28
CA ILE A 106 -19.71 14.70 9.28
C ILE A 106 -21.00 15.37 8.78
N ARG A 107 -21.92 14.61 8.22
CA ARG A 107 -23.21 15.10 7.70
C ARG A 107 -24.35 14.80 8.64
N GLN A 108 -24.12 14.01 9.69
CA GLN A 108 -25.16 13.64 10.64
C GLN A 108 -25.47 14.76 11.62
N THR A 109 -26.74 14.81 12.05
CA THR A 109 -27.15 15.72 13.14
C THR A 109 -26.53 15.30 14.46
N PRO A 110 -26.36 16.22 15.43
CA PRO A 110 -25.84 15.86 16.77
C PRO A 110 -26.61 14.74 17.44
N ASP A 111 -27.94 14.66 17.24
CA ASP A 111 -28.78 13.59 17.85
C ASP A 111 -28.42 12.22 17.27
N ILE A 112 -28.21 12.12 15.94
CA ILE A 112 -27.78 10.87 15.29
C ILE A 112 -26.36 10.51 15.71
N GLN A 113 -25.47 11.49 15.78
CA GLN A 113 -24.11 11.27 16.26
C GLN A 113 -24.07 10.70 17.68
N GLU A 114 -24.90 11.27 18.60
CA GLU A 114 -25.00 10.76 19.97
C GLU A 114 -25.58 9.35 20.02
N GLU A 115 -26.54 9.07 19.16
CA GLU A 115 -27.11 7.74 19.06
C GLU A 115 -26.09 6.70 18.58
N VAL A 116 -25.30 7.02 17.57
CA VAL A 116 -24.23 6.14 17.08
C VAL A 116 -23.17 5.93 18.18
N ARG A 117 -22.81 6.97 18.96
CA ARG A 117 -21.92 6.80 20.12
C ARG A 117 -22.48 5.78 21.11
N ASN A 118 -23.80 5.81 21.34
CA ASN A 118 -24.46 4.83 22.22
C ASN A 118 -24.43 3.41 21.62
N LEU A 119 -24.65 3.25 20.32
CA LEU A 119 -24.55 1.96 19.63
C LEU A 119 -23.12 1.38 19.70
N VAL A 120 -22.11 2.22 19.55
CA VAL A 120 -20.71 1.81 19.71
C VAL A 120 -20.41 1.46 21.17
N ALA A 121 -20.83 2.28 22.13
CA ALA A 121 -20.59 2.05 23.57
C ALA A 121 -21.29 0.78 24.08
N SER A 122 -22.45 0.42 23.53
CA SER A 122 -23.18 -0.81 23.87
C SER A 122 -22.60 -2.06 23.19
N GLY A 123 -21.68 -1.90 22.23
CA GLY A 123 -21.15 -3.00 21.40
C GLY A 123 -22.15 -3.55 20.38
N GLN A 124 -23.17 -2.78 20.02
CA GLN A 124 -24.06 -3.10 18.91
C GLN A 124 -23.41 -2.78 17.56
N LEU A 125 -22.66 -1.69 17.49
CA LEU A 125 -21.83 -1.34 16.34
C LEU A 125 -20.35 -1.48 16.74
N GLU A 126 -19.63 -2.38 16.11
CA GLU A 126 -18.19 -2.58 16.30
C GLU A 126 -17.41 -2.14 15.06
N PHE A 127 -16.41 -1.29 15.23
CA PHE A 127 -15.46 -1.00 14.17
C PHE A 127 -14.37 -2.07 14.13
N VAL A 128 -14.24 -2.72 12.99
CA VAL A 128 -13.20 -3.72 12.69
C VAL A 128 -12.23 -3.16 11.65
N ASN A 129 -10.98 -3.63 11.61
CA ASN A 129 -9.92 -2.99 10.84
C ASN A 129 -9.72 -1.52 11.22
N GLY A 130 -10.72 -0.71 10.97
CA GLY A 130 -10.77 0.70 11.33
C GLY A 130 -9.81 1.59 10.53
N GLY A 131 -9.21 1.08 9.45
CA GLY A 131 -8.44 1.87 8.49
C GLY A 131 -9.34 2.71 7.59
N TRP A 132 -8.71 3.61 6.83
CA TRP A 132 -9.43 4.45 5.87
C TRP A 132 -10.14 3.62 4.80
N CYS A 133 -9.52 2.52 4.40
CA CYS A 133 -10.08 1.48 3.53
C CYS A 133 -9.66 0.08 4.01
N MET A 134 -10.24 -0.97 3.46
CA MET A 134 -9.69 -2.32 3.50
C MET A 134 -8.54 -2.37 2.49
N HIS A 135 -7.31 -2.15 2.97
CA HIS A 135 -6.15 -1.98 2.13
C HIS A 135 -5.67 -3.29 1.51
N ASP A 136 -5.04 -3.19 0.32
CA ASP A 136 -4.31 -4.30 -0.28
C ASP A 136 -3.08 -4.70 0.55
N GLU A 137 -2.72 -5.96 0.48
CA GLU A 137 -1.58 -6.51 1.23
C GLU A 137 -0.38 -6.86 0.34
N ALA A 138 -0.53 -6.84 -0.99
CA ALA A 138 0.53 -7.18 -1.93
C ALA A 138 1.29 -5.96 -2.44
N THR A 139 0.60 -4.89 -2.82
CA THR A 139 1.16 -3.76 -3.57
C THR A 139 1.30 -2.47 -2.76
N CYS A 140 0.76 -2.43 -1.54
CA CYS A 140 0.97 -1.35 -0.59
C CYS A 140 2.38 -1.38 0.01
N HIS A 141 2.96 -0.20 0.24
CA HIS A 141 4.15 -0.07 1.06
C HIS A 141 3.75 0.02 2.54
N TYR A 142 4.55 -0.55 3.44
CA TYR A 142 4.19 -0.61 4.87
C TYR A 142 3.91 0.76 5.50
N ILE A 143 4.59 1.82 5.05
CA ILE A 143 4.35 3.19 5.54
C ILE A 143 2.94 3.65 5.21
N ASP A 144 2.47 3.37 3.99
CA ASP A 144 1.13 3.75 3.54
C ASP A 144 0.05 2.93 4.25
N MET A 145 0.31 1.63 4.50
CA MET A 145 -0.58 0.78 5.31
C MET A 145 -0.74 1.35 6.73
N ILE A 146 0.36 1.77 7.37
CA ILE A 146 0.33 2.40 8.70
C ILE A 146 -0.43 3.74 8.65
N ASP A 147 -0.18 4.56 7.65
CA ASP A 147 -0.75 5.91 7.57
C ASP A 147 -2.27 5.86 7.36
N GLN A 148 -2.78 5.02 6.44
CA GLN A 148 -4.21 4.85 6.22
C GLN A 148 -4.92 4.26 7.45
N THR A 149 -4.29 3.29 8.14
CA THR A 149 -4.81 2.72 9.39
C THR A 149 -4.86 3.79 10.48
N THR A 150 -3.81 4.60 10.59
CA THR A 150 -3.75 5.67 11.58
C THR A 150 -4.84 6.71 11.37
N LEU A 151 -5.11 7.08 10.13
CA LEU A 151 -6.13 8.07 9.79
C LEU A 151 -7.52 7.62 10.29
N GLY A 152 -7.89 6.38 10.04
CA GLY A 152 -9.16 5.82 10.52
C GLY A 152 -9.19 5.61 12.04
N HIS A 153 -8.10 5.09 12.62
CA HIS A 153 -8.02 4.88 14.08
C HIS A 153 -8.07 6.17 14.88
N GLN A 154 -7.53 7.27 14.36
CA GLN A 154 -7.65 8.57 15.02
C GLN A 154 -9.09 9.06 15.00
N LEU A 155 -9.79 8.95 13.86
CA LEU A 155 -11.21 9.28 13.79
C LEU A 155 -12.03 8.49 14.82
N ILE A 156 -11.82 7.16 14.90
CA ILE A 156 -12.51 6.31 15.87
C ILE A 156 -12.16 6.71 17.31
N LYS A 157 -10.91 7.03 17.58
CA LYS A 157 -10.47 7.43 18.91
C LYS A 157 -11.05 8.78 19.34
N ASP A 158 -11.03 9.75 18.43
CA ASP A 158 -11.49 11.11 18.73
C ASP A 158 -13.01 11.18 18.94
N GLU A 159 -13.78 10.44 18.12
CA GLU A 159 -15.24 10.49 18.15
C GLU A 159 -15.88 9.51 19.16
N PHE A 160 -15.28 8.34 19.36
CA PHE A 160 -15.87 7.25 20.16
C PHE A 160 -15.02 6.83 21.37
N ASN A 161 -13.78 7.27 21.46
CA ASN A 161 -12.82 6.90 22.51
C ASN A 161 -12.63 5.37 22.68
N ILE A 162 -12.73 4.60 21.62
CA ILE A 162 -12.46 3.17 21.58
C ILE A 162 -11.22 2.85 20.74
N THR A 163 -10.78 1.59 20.77
CA THR A 163 -9.75 1.01 19.92
C THR A 163 -10.28 -0.25 19.25
N PRO A 164 -10.23 -0.37 17.93
CA PRO A 164 -10.59 -1.60 17.24
C PRO A 164 -9.75 -2.78 17.74
N ARG A 165 -10.37 -3.96 17.90
CA ARG A 165 -9.76 -5.19 18.43
C ARG A 165 -9.52 -6.25 17.38
N ALA A 166 -10.19 -6.17 16.23
CA ALA A 166 -10.14 -7.18 15.20
C ALA A 166 -9.72 -6.60 13.86
N GLY A 167 -8.75 -7.23 13.20
CA GLY A 167 -8.44 -7.03 11.80
C GLY A 167 -9.47 -7.75 10.94
N TRP A 168 -9.89 -7.11 9.83
CA TRP A 168 -10.91 -7.61 8.92
C TRP A 168 -10.48 -7.37 7.48
N GLN A 169 -9.79 -8.35 6.89
CA GLN A 169 -9.17 -8.31 5.57
C GLN A 169 -9.78 -9.38 4.67
N ILE A 170 -11.11 -9.29 4.48
CA ILE A 170 -11.89 -10.38 3.89
C ILE A 170 -11.72 -10.50 2.38
N ASP A 171 -11.36 -9.41 1.68
CA ASP A 171 -11.28 -9.40 0.23
C ASP A 171 -9.90 -9.20 -0.40
N PRO A 172 -8.84 -8.68 0.27
CA PRO A 172 -7.50 -8.64 -0.30
C PRO A 172 -7.03 -10.01 -0.80
N PHE A 173 -6.25 -10.01 -1.89
CA PHE A 173 -5.96 -11.18 -2.72
C PHE A 173 -4.67 -11.89 -2.30
N GLY A 174 -4.74 -12.66 -1.23
CA GLY A 174 -3.59 -13.16 -0.48
C GLY A 174 -3.18 -12.18 0.63
N HIS A 175 -2.42 -12.68 1.63
CA HIS A 175 -2.15 -11.94 2.86
C HIS A 175 -0.67 -11.92 3.18
N SER A 176 -0.16 -10.73 3.59
CA SER A 176 1.24 -10.50 3.86
C SER A 176 1.62 -10.76 5.32
N ALA A 177 2.86 -11.15 5.55
CA ALA A 177 3.41 -11.28 6.90
C ALA A 177 3.36 -9.95 7.68
N VAL A 178 3.51 -8.81 6.98
CA VAL A 178 3.39 -7.45 7.57
C VAL A 178 1.99 -7.21 8.11
N GLN A 179 0.94 -7.74 7.47
CA GLN A 179 -0.42 -7.65 8.00
C GLN A 179 -0.53 -8.33 9.37
N ALA A 180 0.04 -9.51 9.53
CA ALA A 180 -0.04 -10.23 10.80
C ALA A 180 0.65 -9.50 11.94
N TYR A 181 1.94 -9.19 11.80
CA TYR A 181 2.70 -8.68 12.94
C TYR A 181 2.64 -7.15 13.08
N LEU A 182 2.64 -6.41 11.99
CA LEU A 182 2.71 -4.94 12.05
C LEU A 182 1.30 -4.33 12.15
N LEU A 183 0.43 -4.66 11.20
CA LEU A 183 -0.94 -4.14 11.12
C LEU A 183 -1.94 -4.92 11.99
N GLY A 184 -1.54 -6.06 12.53
CA GLY A 184 -2.27 -6.83 13.53
C GLY A 184 -1.73 -6.59 14.93
N ASP A 185 -0.61 -7.25 15.25
CA ASP A 185 -0.06 -7.29 16.61
C ASP A 185 0.46 -5.94 17.13
N GLU A 186 1.24 -5.17 16.35
CA GLU A 186 1.80 -3.88 16.80
C GLU A 186 0.76 -2.73 16.79
N VAL A 187 -0.31 -2.86 16.01
CA VAL A 187 -1.48 -1.96 16.11
C VAL A 187 -2.29 -2.25 17.36
N GLY A 188 -2.33 -3.51 17.79
CA GLY A 188 -2.98 -3.95 19.02
C GLY A 188 -4.29 -4.70 18.79
N PHE A 189 -4.43 -5.39 17.65
CA PHE A 189 -5.54 -6.30 17.44
C PHE A 189 -5.34 -7.61 18.19
N ASP A 190 -6.45 -8.23 18.56
CA ASP A 190 -6.49 -9.58 19.17
C ASP A 190 -6.51 -10.68 18.08
N SER A 191 -7.03 -10.34 16.89
CA SER A 191 -7.19 -11.27 15.77
C SER A 191 -7.16 -10.59 14.41
N VAL A 192 -6.96 -11.40 13.36
CA VAL A 192 -7.15 -11.00 11.95
C VAL A 192 -8.00 -12.07 11.24
N HIS A 193 -9.03 -11.63 10.53
CA HIS A 193 -9.96 -12.47 9.79
C HIS A 193 -9.87 -12.18 8.30
N PHE A 194 -9.84 -13.23 7.47
CA PHE A 194 -9.69 -13.10 6.02
C PHE A 194 -10.27 -14.30 5.25
N ALA A 195 -10.44 -14.14 3.93
CA ALA A 195 -11.07 -15.15 3.09
C ALA A 195 -10.17 -15.71 1.99
N ARG A 196 -9.31 -14.90 1.37
CA ARG A 196 -8.65 -15.29 0.12
C ARG A 196 -7.27 -15.89 0.35
N ILE A 197 -7.22 -17.21 0.43
CA ILE A 197 -6.00 -18.03 0.45
C ILE A 197 -6.02 -19.03 -0.70
N ASP A 198 -4.85 -19.53 -1.11
CA ASP A 198 -4.73 -20.53 -2.19
C ASP A 198 -5.67 -21.72 -1.98
N TYR A 199 -6.34 -22.16 -3.07
CA TYR A 199 -7.34 -23.22 -3.00
C TYR A 199 -6.77 -24.55 -2.48
N GLN A 200 -5.48 -24.86 -2.77
CA GLN A 200 -4.82 -26.07 -2.26
C GLN A 200 -4.52 -25.94 -0.76
N ASP A 201 -4.05 -24.76 -0.32
CA ASP A 201 -3.83 -24.47 1.10
C ASP A 201 -5.14 -24.57 1.89
N ARG A 202 -6.23 -23.97 1.35
CA ARG A 202 -7.56 -24.06 1.97
C ARG A 202 -8.01 -25.51 2.11
N ALA A 203 -7.85 -26.31 1.06
CA ALA A 203 -8.23 -27.72 1.09
C ALA A 203 -7.45 -28.48 2.18
N LYS A 204 -6.15 -28.27 2.28
CA LYS A 204 -5.31 -28.89 3.31
C LYS A 204 -5.66 -28.43 4.72
N ARG A 205 -5.86 -27.12 4.92
CA ARG A 205 -6.27 -26.57 6.22
C ARG A 205 -7.65 -27.04 6.65
N THR A 206 -8.56 -27.22 5.70
CA THR A 206 -9.88 -27.80 5.95
C THR A 206 -9.76 -29.24 6.46
N GLU A 207 -8.94 -30.06 5.79
CA GLU A 207 -8.66 -31.46 6.22
C GLU A 207 -8.06 -31.53 7.63
N ASP A 208 -7.08 -30.66 7.91
CA ASP A 208 -6.31 -30.64 9.16
C ASP A 208 -7.02 -29.89 10.30
N LYS A 209 -8.17 -29.26 10.07
CA LYS A 209 -8.81 -28.28 10.98
C LYS A 209 -7.85 -27.16 11.40
N ALA A 210 -7.14 -26.61 10.44
CA ALA A 210 -6.11 -25.61 10.58
C ALA A 210 -6.43 -24.29 9.82
N LEU A 211 -7.71 -24.02 9.58
CA LEU A 211 -8.17 -22.73 9.04
C LEU A 211 -7.94 -21.58 10.04
N GLU A 212 -7.98 -21.93 11.33
CA GLU A 212 -7.64 -21.01 12.41
C GLU A 212 -6.24 -21.37 12.95
N VAL A 213 -5.35 -20.39 13.00
CA VAL A 213 -3.94 -20.57 13.37
C VAL A 213 -3.44 -19.41 14.22
N ILE A 214 -2.33 -19.62 14.93
CA ILE A 214 -1.52 -18.52 15.45
C ILE A 214 -0.50 -18.17 14.38
N TRP A 215 -0.55 -16.93 13.89
CA TRP A 215 0.35 -16.45 12.85
C TRP A 215 1.49 -15.63 13.46
N ARG A 216 2.71 -16.15 13.32
CA ARG A 216 3.98 -15.52 13.72
C ARG A 216 4.60 -14.90 12.47
N GLY A 217 4.12 -13.71 12.08
CA GLY A 217 4.47 -13.08 10.81
C GLY A 217 5.91 -12.56 10.72
N SER A 218 6.60 -12.35 11.85
CA SER A 218 7.96 -11.82 11.86
C SER A 218 8.96 -12.80 12.49
N ARG A 219 10.00 -13.13 11.73
CA ARG A 219 11.15 -13.90 12.24
C ARG A 219 11.95 -13.12 13.27
N THR A 220 12.03 -11.80 13.11
CA THR A 220 12.77 -10.91 14.03
C THR A 220 12.12 -10.85 15.40
N PHE A 221 10.79 -10.79 15.45
CA PHE A 221 10.06 -10.69 16.73
C PHE A 221 9.65 -12.04 17.31
N GLY A 222 9.74 -13.12 16.53
CA GLY A 222 9.41 -14.46 16.98
C GLY A 222 8.07 -14.54 17.69
N SER A 223 8.03 -15.21 18.84
CA SER A 223 6.80 -15.40 19.63
C SER A 223 6.16 -14.11 20.17
N SER A 224 6.88 -12.98 20.18
CA SER A 224 6.31 -11.69 20.58
C SER A 224 5.46 -11.01 19.52
N SER A 225 5.36 -11.59 18.30
CA SER A 225 4.56 -11.06 17.17
C SER A 225 3.47 -12.02 16.72
N GLN A 226 2.88 -12.76 17.66
CA GLN A 226 1.85 -13.75 17.42
C GLN A 226 0.46 -13.16 17.51
N ILE A 227 -0.38 -13.52 16.55
CA ILE A 227 -1.79 -13.13 16.54
C ILE A 227 -2.66 -14.30 16.11
N PHE A 228 -3.86 -14.42 16.69
CA PHE A 228 -4.86 -15.37 16.23
C PHE A 228 -5.40 -14.95 14.86
N THR A 229 -5.48 -15.89 13.92
CA THR A 229 -6.03 -15.63 12.59
C THR A 229 -7.04 -16.70 12.20
N ASN A 230 -8.05 -16.26 11.46
CA ASN A 230 -9.14 -17.10 10.98
C ASN A 230 -9.29 -16.91 9.46
N ALA A 231 -8.89 -17.92 8.68
CA ALA A 231 -9.23 -18.04 7.27
C ALA A 231 -10.61 -18.69 7.16
N PHE A 232 -11.55 -18.02 6.51
CA PHE A 232 -12.92 -18.54 6.39
C PHE A 232 -12.96 -19.84 5.57
N PRO A 233 -13.85 -20.80 5.93
CA PRO A 233 -13.90 -22.10 5.27
C PRO A 233 -14.20 -22.05 3.78
N VAL A 234 -15.01 -21.12 3.32
CA VAL A 234 -15.38 -20.94 1.92
C VAL A 234 -14.96 -19.54 1.44
N HIS A 235 -15.75 -18.54 1.76
CA HIS A 235 -15.58 -17.14 1.41
C HIS A 235 -16.18 -16.26 2.51
N TYR A 236 -16.30 -14.94 2.30
CA TYR A 236 -16.86 -14.03 3.30
C TYR A 236 -18.39 -13.84 3.22
N GLY A 237 -19.07 -14.47 2.25
CA GLY A 237 -20.54 -14.51 2.20
C GLY A 237 -21.17 -15.48 3.22
N PRO A 238 -22.47 -15.40 3.44
CA PRO A 238 -23.15 -16.33 4.33
C PRO A 238 -23.18 -17.76 3.74
N PRO A 239 -23.40 -18.79 4.56
CA PRO A 239 -23.65 -20.13 4.04
C PRO A 239 -24.80 -20.15 3.03
N SER A 240 -24.69 -21.03 2.05
CA SER A 240 -25.72 -21.16 0.99
C SER A 240 -27.14 -21.23 1.56
N GLY A 241 -28.04 -20.42 1.04
CA GLY A 241 -29.43 -20.31 1.47
C GLY A 241 -29.67 -19.34 2.63
N PHE A 242 -28.65 -18.61 3.14
CA PHE A 242 -28.77 -17.67 4.24
C PHE A 242 -28.41 -16.22 3.87
N SER A 243 -28.41 -15.88 2.58
CA SER A 243 -28.46 -14.49 2.12
C SER A 243 -29.87 -13.94 2.28
N PHE A 244 -30.03 -12.74 2.81
CA PHE A 244 -31.33 -12.12 3.08
C PHE A 244 -31.49 -10.73 2.48
N GLU A 245 -30.70 -10.42 1.45
CA GLU A 245 -30.80 -9.14 0.77
C GLU A 245 -32.09 -9.05 -0.05
N VAL A 246 -32.72 -7.89 -0.03
CA VAL A 246 -33.88 -7.62 -0.89
C VAL A 246 -33.44 -7.71 -2.36
N ASN A 247 -34.23 -8.38 -3.16
CA ASN A 247 -34.00 -8.70 -4.58
C ASN A 247 -32.99 -9.81 -4.86
N ASP A 248 -32.37 -10.41 -3.84
CA ASP A 248 -31.68 -11.68 -4.01
C ASP A 248 -32.69 -12.83 -4.06
N ASP A 249 -32.31 -13.94 -4.70
CA ASP A 249 -33.13 -15.17 -4.75
C ASP A 249 -32.94 -15.97 -3.44
N PHE A 250 -33.60 -15.53 -2.37
CA PHE A 250 -33.47 -16.16 -1.05
C PHE A 250 -34.81 -16.74 -0.54
N VAL A 251 -34.72 -17.69 0.39
CA VAL A 251 -35.84 -18.28 1.09
C VAL A 251 -35.95 -17.71 2.50
N PRO A 252 -36.91 -16.82 2.78
CA PRO A 252 -37.12 -16.27 4.11
C PRO A 252 -37.66 -17.33 5.10
N VAL A 253 -37.54 -17.04 6.39
CA VAL A 253 -38.22 -17.80 7.44
C VAL A 253 -39.69 -17.37 7.49
N GLN A 254 -40.60 -18.25 7.05
CA GLN A 254 -42.03 -18.03 7.08
C GLN A 254 -42.62 -18.71 8.33
N ASP A 255 -42.99 -17.91 9.30
CA ASP A 255 -43.34 -18.39 10.64
C ASP A 255 -44.84 -18.20 11.01
N ASP A 256 -45.68 -17.78 10.07
CA ASP A 256 -47.14 -17.83 10.25
C ASP A 256 -47.67 -19.23 9.92
N PRO A 257 -48.15 -19.99 10.91
CA PRO A 257 -48.61 -21.35 10.70
C PRO A 257 -49.90 -21.46 9.84
N LEU A 258 -50.50 -20.31 9.51
CA LEU A 258 -51.74 -20.27 8.70
C LEU A 258 -51.47 -20.15 7.19
N ILE A 259 -50.22 -19.86 6.80
CA ILE A 259 -49.84 -19.75 5.39
C ILE A 259 -49.29 -21.09 4.85
N PHE A 260 -49.46 -21.32 3.56
CA PHE A 260 -49.05 -22.57 2.93
C PHE A 260 -47.56 -22.76 2.82
N ASP A 261 -46.79 -21.68 2.84
CA ASP A 261 -45.34 -21.69 2.76
C ASP A 261 -44.63 -21.58 4.13
N PHE A 262 -45.35 -21.91 5.23
CA PHE A 262 -44.75 -22.04 6.55
C PHE A 262 -43.56 -23.04 6.50
N ASN A 263 -42.38 -22.61 6.95
CA ASN A 263 -41.16 -23.39 6.72
C ASN A 263 -40.17 -23.36 7.92
N VAL A 264 -40.60 -22.96 9.11
CA VAL A 264 -39.73 -22.82 10.28
C VAL A 264 -38.87 -24.05 10.53
N ASP A 265 -39.50 -25.24 10.57
CA ASP A 265 -38.78 -26.49 10.85
C ASP A 265 -37.76 -26.84 9.77
N ILE A 266 -38.02 -26.46 8.51
CA ILE A 266 -37.09 -26.64 7.40
C ILE A 266 -35.90 -25.74 7.59
N ARG A 267 -36.14 -24.45 7.82
CA ARG A 267 -35.07 -23.45 7.96
C ARG A 267 -34.18 -23.68 9.19
N VAL A 268 -34.79 -24.16 10.32
CA VAL A 268 -34.05 -24.60 11.50
C VAL A 268 -33.14 -25.78 11.19
N ASN A 269 -33.65 -26.78 10.48
CA ASN A 269 -32.84 -27.95 10.06
C ASN A 269 -31.72 -27.54 9.08
N ASP A 270 -31.99 -26.66 8.13
CA ASP A 270 -30.97 -26.14 7.20
C ASP A 270 -29.82 -25.47 7.95
N LEU A 271 -30.13 -24.60 8.93
CA LEU A 271 -29.09 -23.94 9.74
C LEU A 271 -28.28 -24.96 10.53
N ILE A 272 -28.94 -25.92 11.19
CA ILE A 272 -28.25 -26.94 12.00
C ILE A 272 -27.32 -27.77 11.11
N ASN A 273 -27.77 -28.18 9.94
CA ASN A 273 -26.99 -29.01 9.01
C ASN A 273 -25.75 -28.21 8.51
N ALA A 274 -25.94 -26.94 8.13
CA ALA A 274 -24.83 -26.07 7.71
C ALA A 274 -23.83 -25.82 8.85
N ALA A 275 -24.33 -25.56 10.06
CA ALA A 275 -23.49 -25.34 11.24
C ALA A 275 -22.69 -26.61 11.62
N VAL A 276 -23.31 -27.80 11.62
CA VAL A 276 -22.61 -29.05 11.88
C VAL A 276 -21.56 -29.33 10.79
N THR A 277 -21.87 -29.06 9.54
CA THR A 277 -20.93 -29.22 8.44
C THR A 277 -19.69 -28.36 8.65
N GLN A 278 -19.85 -27.08 9.01
CA GLN A 278 -18.72 -26.19 9.30
C GLN A 278 -17.96 -26.60 10.56
N ALA A 279 -18.66 -27.04 11.61
CA ALA A 279 -18.03 -27.52 12.85
C ALA A 279 -17.10 -28.72 12.63
N ASN A 280 -17.35 -29.55 11.59
CA ASN A 280 -16.46 -30.65 11.25
C ASN A 280 -15.08 -30.23 10.78
N VAL A 281 -14.91 -28.98 10.33
CA VAL A 281 -13.63 -28.43 9.84
C VAL A 281 -13.01 -27.40 10.81
N THR A 282 -13.57 -27.23 12.00
CA THR A 282 -13.08 -26.35 13.05
C THR A 282 -12.66 -27.14 14.29
N ARG A 283 -11.84 -26.56 15.17
CA ARG A 283 -11.32 -27.22 16.39
C ARG A 283 -12.23 -27.09 17.59
N THR A 284 -13.06 -26.08 17.65
CA THR A 284 -13.88 -25.82 18.84
C THR A 284 -15.37 -25.83 18.51
N ASN A 285 -16.19 -25.73 19.55
CA ASN A 285 -17.65 -25.62 19.41
C ASN A 285 -18.13 -24.18 19.14
N HIS A 286 -17.26 -23.31 18.64
CA HIS A 286 -17.56 -21.96 18.18
C HIS A 286 -17.26 -21.85 16.69
N ILE A 287 -18.24 -21.44 15.89
CA ILE A 287 -18.09 -21.16 14.46
C ILE A 287 -18.62 -19.76 14.15
N MET A 288 -17.98 -19.08 13.20
CA MET A 288 -18.42 -17.77 12.72
C MET A 288 -19.13 -17.91 11.38
N TRP A 289 -20.30 -17.29 11.25
CA TRP A 289 -20.99 -17.06 10.01
C TRP A 289 -20.94 -15.59 9.66
N THR A 290 -20.34 -15.28 8.53
CA THR A 290 -20.30 -13.94 7.94
C THR A 290 -21.65 -13.68 7.27
N MET A 291 -22.50 -12.88 7.94
CA MET A 291 -23.86 -12.61 7.50
C MET A 291 -23.90 -11.28 6.73
N GLY A 292 -23.40 -11.32 5.48
CA GLY A 292 -23.28 -10.17 4.61
C GLY A 292 -22.49 -10.50 3.35
N ASP A 293 -22.34 -9.52 2.46
CA ASP A 293 -21.61 -9.62 1.20
C ASP A 293 -21.42 -8.18 0.66
N ASP A 294 -20.94 -8.04 -0.58
CA ASP A 294 -20.68 -6.75 -1.23
C ASP A 294 -21.91 -5.84 -1.24
N PHE A 295 -21.78 -4.68 -0.60
CA PHE A 295 -22.78 -3.61 -0.55
C PHE A 295 -24.17 -4.06 -0.06
N LYS A 296 -24.24 -5.07 0.79
CA LYS A 296 -25.49 -5.55 1.41
C LYS A 296 -25.93 -4.62 2.54
N TYR A 297 -27.10 -4.84 3.10
CA TYR A 297 -27.71 -4.03 4.16
C TYR A 297 -28.18 -2.62 3.73
N GLN A 298 -28.35 -2.34 2.44
CA GLN A 298 -29.01 -1.10 2.01
C GLN A 298 -30.48 -1.02 2.55
N TYR A 299 -31.05 -2.18 2.83
CA TYR A 299 -32.27 -2.33 3.63
C TYR A 299 -32.00 -3.36 4.74
N ALA A 300 -31.37 -2.95 5.82
CA ALA A 300 -30.85 -3.83 6.87
C ALA A 300 -31.93 -4.64 7.59
N GLU A 301 -33.19 -4.18 7.61
CA GLU A 301 -34.29 -4.92 8.22
C GLU A 301 -34.58 -6.26 7.53
N SER A 302 -34.28 -6.43 6.24
CA SER A 302 -34.42 -7.74 5.59
C SER A 302 -33.53 -8.80 6.23
N TRP A 303 -32.29 -8.43 6.53
CA TRP A 303 -31.30 -9.28 7.19
C TRP A 303 -31.62 -9.50 8.68
N PHE A 304 -31.85 -8.42 9.42
CA PHE A 304 -32.07 -8.51 10.86
C PHE A 304 -33.33 -9.26 11.24
N LYS A 305 -34.44 -9.08 10.51
CA LYS A 305 -35.68 -9.82 10.79
C LYS A 305 -35.51 -11.32 10.61
N GLU A 306 -34.81 -11.72 9.59
CA GLU A 306 -34.58 -13.15 9.32
C GLU A 306 -33.61 -13.76 10.34
N MET A 307 -32.54 -13.03 10.71
CA MET A 307 -31.65 -13.46 11.80
C MET A 307 -32.36 -13.52 13.14
N ASP A 308 -33.23 -12.56 13.46
CA ASP A 308 -34.06 -12.59 14.69
C ASP A 308 -34.90 -13.87 14.77
N LYS A 309 -35.57 -14.25 13.68
CA LYS A 309 -36.34 -15.48 13.58
C LYS A 309 -35.46 -16.73 13.73
N LEU A 310 -34.35 -16.77 13.00
CA LEU A 310 -33.41 -17.89 13.06
C LEU A 310 -32.87 -18.09 14.48
N ILE A 311 -32.40 -17.04 15.15
CA ILE A 311 -31.92 -17.10 16.53
C ILE A 311 -33.02 -17.64 17.44
N HIS A 312 -34.24 -17.09 17.31
CA HIS A 312 -35.37 -17.49 18.16
C HIS A 312 -35.71 -18.96 18.01
N TYR A 313 -35.92 -19.42 16.77
CA TYR A 313 -36.41 -20.79 16.52
C TYR A 313 -35.33 -21.86 16.67
N VAL A 314 -34.08 -21.57 16.27
CA VAL A 314 -32.94 -22.46 16.47
C VAL A 314 -32.64 -22.67 17.95
N ASN A 315 -32.63 -21.59 18.74
CA ASN A 315 -32.39 -21.70 20.18
C ASN A 315 -33.58 -22.38 20.92
N LYS A 316 -34.81 -22.24 20.41
CA LYS A 316 -35.98 -22.97 20.90
C LYS A 316 -35.90 -24.46 20.58
N ASP A 317 -35.41 -24.85 19.41
CA ASP A 317 -35.13 -26.26 19.05
C ASP A 317 -34.04 -26.85 19.97
N GLY A 318 -32.98 -26.10 20.20
CA GLY A 318 -31.97 -26.37 21.23
C GLY A 318 -30.85 -27.35 20.82
N ARG A 319 -30.78 -27.89 19.57
CA ARG A 319 -29.67 -28.72 19.11
C ARG A 319 -28.38 -27.96 18.95
N VAL A 320 -28.43 -26.70 18.48
CA VAL A 320 -27.33 -25.74 18.42
C VAL A 320 -27.76 -24.44 19.11
N ASN A 321 -26.84 -23.53 19.29
CA ASN A 321 -27.10 -22.19 19.83
C ASN A 321 -26.68 -21.14 18.79
N ALA A 322 -27.56 -20.27 18.35
CA ALA A 322 -27.28 -19.15 17.48
C ALA A 322 -27.33 -17.83 18.23
N LEU A 323 -26.42 -16.91 17.95
CA LEU A 323 -26.37 -15.62 18.65
C LEU A 323 -25.83 -14.51 17.72
N TYR A 324 -26.32 -13.28 17.94
CA TYR A 324 -25.64 -12.12 17.37
C TYR A 324 -24.23 -11.98 17.95
N SER A 325 -23.25 -11.78 17.11
CA SER A 325 -21.86 -11.73 17.50
C SER A 325 -21.07 -10.68 16.69
N THR A 326 -19.83 -10.49 17.11
CA THR A 326 -18.82 -9.71 16.45
C THR A 326 -17.50 -10.48 16.45
N PRO A 327 -16.50 -10.13 15.64
CA PRO A 327 -15.17 -10.74 15.70
C PRO A 327 -14.53 -10.71 17.09
N SER A 328 -14.71 -9.63 17.86
CA SER A 328 -14.21 -9.55 19.24
C SER A 328 -14.86 -10.58 20.17
N ILE A 329 -16.19 -10.74 20.10
CA ILE A 329 -16.93 -11.75 20.90
C ILE A 329 -16.51 -13.16 20.49
N TYR A 330 -16.32 -13.40 19.18
CA TYR A 330 -15.87 -14.69 18.67
C TYR A 330 -14.47 -15.06 19.18
N VAL A 331 -13.53 -14.13 19.12
CA VAL A 331 -12.15 -14.33 19.55
C VAL A 331 -12.07 -14.54 21.07
N ASP A 332 -12.82 -13.78 21.86
CA ASP A 332 -12.93 -14.01 23.31
C ASP A 332 -13.43 -15.45 23.59
N ALA A 333 -14.46 -15.91 22.89
CA ALA A 333 -14.98 -17.27 23.03
C ALA A 333 -13.93 -18.35 22.63
N LYS A 334 -13.18 -18.12 21.54
CA LYS A 334 -12.08 -19.01 21.12
C LYS A 334 -10.96 -19.05 22.15
N HIS A 335 -10.60 -17.93 22.72
CA HIS A 335 -9.57 -17.84 23.76
C HIS A 335 -9.99 -18.58 25.05
N GLU A 336 -11.25 -18.46 25.45
CA GLU A 336 -11.79 -19.12 26.64
C GLU A 336 -11.80 -20.65 26.53
N THR A 337 -11.81 -21.23 25.32
CA THR A 337 -11.71 -22.67 25.14
C THR A 337 -10.38 -23.26 25.58
N ASN A 338 -9.35 -22.43 25.70
CA ASN A 338 -7.96 -22.84 26.00
C ASN A 338 -7.41 -23.93 25.04
N GLU A 339 -7.91 -23.94 23.79
CA GLU A 339 -7.47 -24.85 22.72
C GLU A 339 -6.02 -24.55 22.32
N SER A 340 -5.37 -25.54 21.74
CA SER A 340 -4.05 -25.41 21.14
C SER A 340 -4.17 -25.26 19.63
N TRP A 341 -3.44 -24.29 19.06
CA TRP A 341 -3.59 -23.87 17.66
C TRP A 341 -2.36 -24.17 16.84
N PRO A 342 -2.50 -24.50 15.53
CA PRO A 342 -1.38 -24.64 14.64
C PRO A 342 -0.62 -23.31 14.48
N LEU A 343 0.69 -23.40 14.22
CA LEU A 343 1.55 -22.24 13.97
C LEU A 343 1.75 -22.03 12.47
N LYS A 344 1.62 -20.76 12.02
CA LYS A 344 2.05 -20.30 10.69
C LYS A 344 3.15 -19.25 10.81
N THR A 345 4.15 -19.31 9.92
CA THR A 345 5.33 -18.43 10.01
C THR A 345 5.67 -17.64 8.74
N ASP A 346 5.13 -18.03 7.57
CA ASP A 346 5.26 -17.31 6.30
C ASP A 346 3.99 -16.52 5.94
N ASP A 347 3.85 -16.09 4.70
CA ASP A 347 2.66 -15.39 4.22
C ASP A 347 1.71 -16.30 3.43
N TYR A 348 0.65 -15.72 2.83
CA TYR A 348 -0.32 -16.41 1.99
C TYR A 348 -0.20 -15.98 0.51
N PHE A 349 1.02 -15.69 0.04
CA PHE A 349 1.28 -15.43 -1.38
C PHE A 349 2.00 -16.61 -2.04
N PRO A 350 1.69 -16.85 -3.35
CA PRO A 350 0.62 -16.23 -4.12
C PRO A 350 -0.75 -16.84 -3.84
N TYR A 351 -1.81 -16.08 -4.07
CA TYR A 351 -3.18 -16.54 -4.02
C TYR A 351 -3.62 -17.12 -5.37
N ALA A 352 -4.34 -18.24 -5.34
CA ALA A 352 -5.10 -18.79 -6.46
C ALA A 352 -6.47 -19.24 -5.96
N ASP A 353 -7.53 -18.90 -6.66
CA ASP A 353 -8.88 -19.36 -6.33
C ASP A 353 -9.21 -20.73 -6.95
N SER A 354 -8.48 -21.09 -8.02
CA SER A 354 -8.62 -22.37 -8.74
C SER A 354 -7.34 -22.74 -9.49
N GLU A 355 -7.32 -23.89 -10.13
CA GLU A 355 -6.14 -24.51 -10.76
C GLU A 355 -5.40 -23.58 -11.75
N ASN A 356 -6.11 -22.80 -12.55
CA ASN A 356 -5.55 -21.97 -13.60
C ASN A 356 -5.59 -20.46 -13.26
N ALA A 357 -6.04 -20.09 -12.09
CA ALA A 357 -6.35 -18.73 -11.70
C ALA A 357 -5.46 -18.23 -10.56
N TYR A 358 -4.17 -18.01 -10.86
CA TYR A 358 -3.25 -17.33 -9.96
C TYR A 358 -3.42 -15.80 -10.06
N TRP A 359 -3.78 -15.20 -8.94
CA TRP A 359 -3.93 -13.76 -8.80
C TRP A 359 -2.56 -13.11 -8.58
N THR A 360 -1.72 -13.18 -9.61
CA THR A 360 -0.36 -12.63 -9.60
C THR A 360 -0.16 -11.53 -10.64
N GLY A 361 -1.19 -11.32 -11.48
CA GLY A 361 -1.20 -10.23 -12.46
C GLY A 361 -1.33 -8.87 -11.80
N PHE A 362 -2.18 -8.74 -10.77
CA PHE A 362 -2.43 -7.46 -10.10
C PHE A 362 -1.20 -6.89 -9.40
N PHE A 363 -0.19 -7.69 -9.12
CA PHE A 363 1.10 -7.16 -8.62
C PHE A 363 1.68 -6.10 -9.56
N THR A 364 1.36 -6.18 -10.87
CA THR A 364 1.86 -5.25 -11.90
C THR A 364 0.77 -4.42 -12.56
N SER A 365 -0.49 -4.80 -12.52
CA SER A 365 -1.59 -4.11 -13.21
C SER A 365 -1.60 -2.62 -12.89
N ARG A 366 -1.83 -1.77 -13.91
CA ARG A 366 -1.82 -0.30 -13.86
C ARG A 366 -0.52 0.27 -13.23
N PRO A 367 0.65 -0.06 -13.81
CA PRO A 367 1.94 0.31 -13.22
C PRO A 367 2.18 1.83 -13.15
N ALA A 368 1.47 2.62 -13.94
CA ALA A 368 1.52 4.08 -13.86
C ALA A 368 0.86 4.58 -12.56
N LEU A 369 -0.33 4.06 -12.21
CA LEU A 369 -0.99 4.38 -10.95
C LEU A 369 -0.15 3.95 -9.74
N LYS A 370 0.40 2.72 -9.75
CA LYS A 370 1.30 2.23 -8.68
C LYS A 370 2.50 3.16 -8.45
N ARG A 371 3.08 3.69 -9.56
CA ARG A 371 4.18 4.66 -9.47
C ARG A 371 3.70 6.00 -8.91
N TYR A 372 2.52 6.46 -9.31
CA TYR A 372 1.97 7.73 -8.85
C TYR A 372 1.68 7.70 -7.35
N VAL A 373 1.06 6.63 -6.86
CA VAL A 373 0.86 6.40 -5.42
C VAL A 373 2.21 6.41 -4.68
N ARG A 374 3.18 5.63 -5.11
CA ARG A 374 4.50 5.55 -4.47
C ARG A 374 5.24 6.89 -4.44
N MET A 375 5.19 7.64 -5.53
CA MET A 375 5.83 8.96 -5.62
C MET A 375 5.18 9.95 -4.65
N LEU A 376 3.84 9.96 -4.60
CA LEU A 376 3.11 10.86 -3.72
C LEU A 376 3.19 10.46 -2.24
N SER A 377 3.34 9.18 -1.92
CA SER A 377 3.66 8.73 -0.56
C SER A 377 4.96 9.32 -0.05
N GLY A 378 6.04 9.24 -0.84
CA GLY A 378 7.32 9.85 -0.48
C GLY A 378 7.24 11.38 -0.39
N TYR A 379 6.45 12.01 -1.27
CA TYR A 379 6.18 13.44 -1.21
C TYR A 379 5.37 13.84 0.02
N TYR A 380 4.34 13.06 0.39
CA TYR A 380 3.53 13.27 1.59
C TYR A 380 4.35 13.22 2.88
N LEU A 381 5.32 12.30 2.96
CA LEU A 381 6.26 12.28 4.08
C LEU A 381 6.98 13.63 4.25
N ALA A 382 7.53 14.18 3.17
CA ALA A 382 8.23 15.48 3.19
C ALA A 382 7.27 16.65 3.47
N ALA A 383 6.07 16.62 2.88
CA ALA A 383 5.07 17.69 3.05
C ALA A 383 4.61 17.80 4.51
N ARG A 384 4.34 16.68 5.18
CA ARG A 384 3.97 16.65 6.62
C ARG A 384 5.08 17.22 7.52
N GLN A 385 6.34 16.90 7.22
CA GLN A 385 7.49 17.43 7.94
C GLN A 385 7.57 18.96 7.80
N LEU A 386 7.44 19.46 6.58
CA LEU A 386 7.48 20.90 6.30
C LEU A 386 6.29 21.64 6.91
N GLU A 387 5.09 21.05 6.88
CA GLU A 387 3.91 21.56 7.57
C GLU A 387 4.16 21.69 9.09
N PHE A 388 4.68 20.64 9.74
CA PHE A 388 5.05 20.68 11.16
C PHE A 388 6.08 21.78 11.48
N LEU A 389 7.07 21.98 10.61
CA LEU A 389 8.12 22.98 10.85
C LEU A 389 7.60 24.41 10.86
N THR A 390 6.55 24.68 10.12
CA THR A 390 5.95 26.02 9.97
C THR A 390 4.62 26.19 10.71
N GLY A 391 4.09 25.11 11.26
CA GLY A 391 2.81 25.02 11.95
C GLY A 391 1.65 24.70 11.01
N ARG A 392 0.87 23.70 11.40
CA ARG A 392 -0.35 23.29 10.66
C ARG A 392 -1.41 24.38 10.77
N LYS A 393 -2.02 24.72 9.65
CA LYS A 393 -3.12 25.69 9.58
C LYS A 393 -4.44 24.95 9.59
N SER A 394 -5.32 25.27 10.54
CA SER A 394 -6.68 24.73 10.60
C SER A 394 -7.59 25.25 9.49
N ASN A 395 -7.31 26.47 8.97
CA ASN A 395 -8.05 27.07 7.88
C ASN A 395 -7.10 27.32 6.70
N GLY A 396 -7.38 26.74 5.55
CA GLY A 396 -6.57 26.83 4.34
C GLY A 396 -5.99 25.48 3.92
N PHE A 397 -5.11 25.49 2.92
CA PHE A 397 -4.47 24.28 2.45
C PHE A 397 -3.61 23.64 3.54
N ASN A 398 -3.76 22.34 3.69
CA ASN A 398 -2.95 21.48 4.56
C ASN A 398 -2.72 20.15 3.87
N THR A 399 -2.03 19.23 4.51
CA THR A 399 -1.67 17.95 3.90
C THR A 399 -2.79 16.88 3.98
N PHE A 400 -3.96 17.20 4.55
CA PHE A 400 -5.05 16.23 4.74
C PHE A 400 -5.59 15.67 3.43
N SER A 401 -5.84 16.52 2.42
CA SER A 401 -6.39 16.08 1.12
C SER A 401 -5.51 15.04 0.42
N LEU A 402 -4.18 15.18 0.54
CA LEU A 402 -3.25 14.17 0.01
C LEU A 402 -3.26 12.90 0.88
N GLY A 403 -3.35 13.05 2.19
CA GLY A 403 -3.49 11.92 3.12
C GLY A 403 -4.75 11.11 2.88
N ASP A 404 -5.90 11.78 2.67
CA ASP A 404 -7.18 11.17 2.28
C ASP A 404 -7.06 10.41 0.96
N ALA A 405 -6.54 11.07 -0.08
CA ALA A 405 -6.38 10.45 -1.40
C ALA A 405 -5.43 9.23 -1.38
N LEU A 406 -4.32 9.32 -0.64
CA LEU A 406 -3.39 8.20 -0.44
C LEU A 406 -4.03 7.08 0.39
N GLY A 407 -4.80 7.42 1.42
CA GLY A 407 -5.55 6.45 2.22
C GLY A 407 -6.58 5.68 1.37
N ILE A 408 -7.35 6.36 0.55
CA ILE A 408 -8.29 5.77 -0.41
C ILE A 408 -7.55 4.86 -1.40
N THR A 409 -6.43 5.30 -1.94
CA THR A 409 -5.71 4.54 -2.97
C THR A 409 -4.94 3.32 -2.43
N GLN A 410 -4.90 3.09 -1.12
CA GLN A 410 -4.46 1.81 -0.56
C GLN A 410 -5.53 0.71 -0.65
N HIS A 411 -6.78 1.05 -1.01
CA HIS A 411 -7.85 0.07 -1.23
C HIS A 411 -7.41 -1.05 -2.18
N HIS A 412 -7.88 -2.27 -1.88
CA HIS A 412 -7.45 -3.48 -2.59
C HIS A 412 -7.89 -3.54 -4.07
N ASP A 413 -8.73 -2.61 -4.56
CA ASP A 413 -8.99 -2.41 -6.00
C ASP A 413 -8.38 -1.14 -6.58
N ALA A 414 -7.75 -0.30 -5.78
CA ALA A 414 -7.11 0.93 -6.26
C ALA A 414 -5.65 0.68 -6.66
N VAL A 415 -4.73 0.60 -5.69
CA VAL A 415 -3.30 0.40 -5.97
C VAL A 415 -2.99 -0.94 -6.64
N THR A 416 -3.85 -1.93 -6.50
CA THR A 416 -3.82 -3.21 -7.22
C THR A 416 -3.97 -3.04 -8.73
N GLY A 417 -4.76 -2.05 -9.14
CA GLY A 417 -5.10 -1.82 -10.56
C GLY A 417 -6.26 -2.67 -11.06
N THR A 418 -7.13 -3.12 -10.18
CA THR A 418 -8.25 -4.03 -10.47
C THR A 418 -9.61 -3.33 -10.58
N ALA A 419 -9.66 -2.02 -10.42
CA ALA A 419 -10.85 -1.21 -10.65
C ALA A 419 -11.09 -0.94 -12.15
N LYS A 420 -12.34 -0.57 -12.50
CA LYS A 420 -12.66 -0.06 -13.84
C LYS A 420 -11.85 1.20 -14.19
N GLN A 421 -11.67 1.45 -15.48
CA GLN A 421 -10.84 2.57 -15.96
C GLN A 421 -11.32 3.91 -15.41
N HIS A 422 -12.61 4.21 -15.44
CA HIS A 422 -13.12 5.48 -14.93
C HIS A 422 -12.96 5.66 -13.41
N THR A 423 -12.94 4.56 -12.65
CA THR A 423 -12.64 4.58 -11.22
C THR A 423 -11.15 4.82 -10.98
N THR A 424 -10.31 4.20 -11.80
CA THR A 424 -8.85 4.46 -11.79
C THR A 424 -8.54 5.92 -12.09
N ASP A 425 -9.25 6.52 -13.03
CA ASP A 425 -9.13 7.95 -13.36
C ASP A 425 -9.57 8.84 -12.19
N ASP A 426 -10.61 8.45 -11.44
CA ASP A 426 -11.03 9.15 -10.21
C ASP A 426 -9.96 9.09 -9.12
N TYR A 427 -9.34 7.94 -8.90
CA TYR A 427 -8.22 7.82 -7.97
C TYR A 427 -7.04 8.73 -8.35
N ALA A 428 -6.66 8.73 -9.62
CA ALA A 428 -5.60 9.60 -10.11
C ALA A 428 -5.95 11.10 -9.95
N LYS A 429 -7.21 11.46 -10.17
CA LYS A 429 -7.71 12.82 -9.97
C LYS A 429 -7.65 13.25 -8.50
N ARG A 430 -8.07 12.38 -7.55
CA ARG A 430 -7.98 12.65 -6.11
C ARG A 430 -6.54 12.88 -5.68
N LEU A 431 -5.64 12.02 -6.13
CA LEU A 431 -4.22 12.16 -5.89
C LEU A 431 -3.67 13.49 -6.44
N ALA A 432 -4.06 13.88 -7.65
CA ALA A 432 -3.63 15.13 -8.26
C ALA A 432 -4.12 16.38 -7.50
N ILE A 433 -5.35 16.36 -7.01
CA ILE A 433 -5.91 17.44 -6.18
C ILE A 433 -5.12 17.53 -4.87
N GLY A 434 -4.97 16.42 -4.15
CA GLY A 434 -4.21 16.38 -2.89
C GLY A 434 -2.75 16.79 -3.06
N ALA A 435 -2.11 16.39 -4.17
CA ALA A 435 -0.75 16.80 -4.52
C ALA A 435 -0.64 18.30 -4.74
N SER A 436 -1.60 18.90 -5.46
CA SER A 436 -1.62 20.34 -5.72
C SER A 436 -1.78 21.17 -4.44
N GLU A 437 -2.66 20.75 -3.53
CA GLU A 437 -2.82 21.41 -2.23
C GLU A 437 -1.57 21.26 -1.35
N SER A 438 -0.98 20.07 -1.32
CA SER A 438 0.27 19.83 -0.59
C SER A 438 1.46 20.61 -1.19
N GLU A 439 1.49 20.80 -2.52
CA GLU A 439 2.50 21.65 -3.17
C GLU A 439 2.42 23.11 -2.68
N ALA A 440 1.20 23.63 -2.51
CA ALA A 440 1.02 24.97 -1.93
C ALA A 440 1.55 25.04 -0.48
N VAL A 441 1.32 24.00 0.32
CA VAL A 441 1.88 23.88 1.69
C VAL A 441 3.40 23.86 1.66
N VAL A 442 4.00 23.01 0.83
CA VAL A 442 5.46 22.85 0.71
C VAL A 442 6.10 24.14 0.24
N ASN A 443 5.54 24.80 -0.79
CA ASN A 443 6.05 26.08 -1.30
C ASN A 443 5.99 27.18 -0.24
N SER A 444 4.87 27.27 0.50
CA SER A 444 4.73 28.22 1.61
C SER A 444 5.73 27.93 2.74
N ALA A 445 5.87 26.66 3.11
CA ALA A 445 6.77 26.25 4.18
C ALA A 445 8.24 26.51 3.83
N LEU A 446 8.67 26.13 2.64
CA LEU A 446 10.04 26.40 2.18
C LEU A 446 10.32 27.91 2.11
N SER A 447 9.39 28.71 1.55
CA SER A 447 9.54 30.17 1.50
C SER A 447 9.71 30.78 2.90
N CYS A 448 8.98 30.26 3.89
CA CYS A 448 9.12 30.68 5.28
C CYS A 448 10.47 30.26 5.88
N LEU A 449 10.84 28.99 5.73
CA LEU A 449 12.02 28.40 6.35
C LEU A 449 13.34 28.97 5.79
N VAL A 450 13.38 29.27 4.50
CA VAL A 450 14.58 29.92 3.89
C VAL A 450 14.70 31.40 4.23
N ASN A 451 13.64 32.05 4.68
CA ASN A 451 13.70 33.50 5.02
C ASN A 451 14.53 33.71 6.29
N SER A 452 15.54 34.57 6.22
CA SER A 452 16.49 34.88 7.33
C SER A 452 15.92 35.82 8.39
N THR A 453 14.76 36.43 8.15
CA THR A 453 14.18 37.39 9.11
C THR A 453 13.43 36.63 10.21
N SER A 454 13.80 36.84 11.46
CA SER A 454 13.21 36.24 12.67
C SER A 454 11.81 36.81 12.98
N GLY A 455 10.84 36.54 12.15
CA GLY A 455 9.42 36.90 12.36
C GLY A 455 8.51 35.74 12.15
N PRO A 456 7.23 35.79 12.60
CA PRO A 456 6.24 34.79 12.21
C PRO A 456 6.14 34.73 10.70
N CYS A 457 5.99 33.52 10.14
CA CYS A 457 5.91 33.28 8.71
C CYS A 457 4.90 34.23 8.04
N SER A 458 5.40 35.28 7.40
CA SER A 458 4.58 36.23 6.63
C SER A 458 4.34 35.69 5.24
N THR A 459 3.12 35.75 4.75
CA THR A 459 2.66 35.23 3.47
C THR A 459 3.18 35.98 2.22
N THR A 460 4.13 36.87 2.38
CA THR A 460 4.68 37.71 1.30
C THR A 460 6.13 37.40 1.07
N SER A 461 6.45 36.45 0.22
CA SER A 461 7.69 36.45 -0.59
C SER A 461 7.87 35.15 -1.36
N SER A 462 8.65 35.20 -2.41
CA SER A 462 9.12 34.17 -3.34
C SER A 462 8.18 32.98 -3.53
N SER A 463 7.49 32.99 -4.63
CA SER A 463 6.75 31.81 -5.09
C SER A 463 7.74 30.78 -5.64
N PHE A 464 7.98 29.72 -4.90
CA PHE A 464 8.60 28.54 -5.45
C PHE A 464 7.64 27.82 -6.39
N ASN A 465 8.19 27.11 -7.36
CA ASN A 465 7.50 26.19 -8.24
C ASN A 465 8.15 24.81 -8.10
N GLN A 466 7.35 23.75 -8.29
CA GLN A 466 7.81 22.38 -8.33
C GLN A 466 7.50 21.75 -9.69
N CYS A 467 8.05 20.58 -9.98
CA CYS A 467 7.93 19.94 -11.28
C CYS A 467 7.47 18.50 -11.13
N GLN A 468 6.16 18.29 -11.20
CA GLN A 468 5.57 16.94 -11.05
C GLN A 468 5.85 16.00 -12.25
N LEU A 469 6.11 16.56 -13.45
CA LEU A 469 6.37 15.81 -14.67
C LEU A 469 7.86 15.83 -15.09
N LEU A 470 8.75 15.88 -14.10
CA LEU A 470 10.19 15.91 -14.31
C LEU A 470 10.71 14.64 -15.04
N ASN A 471 10.08 13.50 -14.81
CA ASN A 471 10.43 12.23 -15.46
C ASN A 471 10.27 12.24 -17.00
N ILE A 472 9.43 13.12 -17.53
CA ILE A 472 9.28 13.36 -18.98
C ILE A 472 9.85 14.70 -19.42
N SER A 473 10.80 15.24 -18.66
CA SER A 473 11.51 16.50 -18.97
C SER A 473 10.62 17.76 -19.03
N TYR A 474 9.52 17.79 -18.28
CA TYR A 474 8.66 18.98 -18.18
C TYR A 474 8.85 19.67 -16.82
N CYS A 475 9.47 20.84 -16.85
CA CYS A 475 9.76 21.64 -15.67
C CYS A 475 9.83 23.13 -16.04
N PRO A 476 8.70 23.83 -16.16
CA PRO A 476 8.64 25.20 -16.65
C PRO A 476 9.69 26.14 -16.05
N PRO A 477 9.93 26.18 -14.73
CA PRO A 477 10.90 27.14 -14.17
C PRO A 477 12.35 26.88 -14.61
N THR A 478 12.72 25.66 -15.00
CA THR A 478 14.09 25.35 -15.46
C THR A 478 14.27 25.53 -16.98
N GLU A 479 13.16 25.70 -17.71
CA GLU A 479 13.10 25.83 -19.16
C GLU A 479 13.06 27.28 -19.62
N GLU A 480 12.87 28.23 -18.70
CA GLU A 480 12.96 29.66 -18.98
C GLU A 480 14.40 30.06 -19.25
N ASP A 481 14.59 31.02 -20.17
CA ASP A 481 15.90 31.60 -20.40
C ASP A 481 16.34 32.43 -19.18
N ILE A 482 17.46 32.07 -18.59
CA ILE A 482 18.06 32.80 -17.49
C ILE A 482 18.47 34.18 -18.00
N THR A 483 17.82 35.23 -17.52
CA THR A 483 18.11 36.61 -17.89
C THR A 483 19.41 37.08 -17.22
N GLU A 484 20.07 38.07 -17.79
CA GLU A 484 21.28 38.66 -17.22
C GLU A 484 20.99 39.23 -15.83
N GLY A 485 21.82 38.92 -14.85
CA GLY A 485 21.68 39.37 -13.47
C GLY A 485 20.73 38.51 -12.60
N LYS A 486 20.01 37.52 -13.19
CA LYS A 486 19.19 36.55 -12.44
C LYS A 486 19.81 35.17 -12.48
N ASN A 487 19.45 34.37 -11.47
CA ASN A 487 19.82 32.95 -11.36
C ASN A 487 18.55 32.10 -11.28
N LEU A 488 18.57 30.89 -11.83
CA LEU A 488 17.67 29.87 -11.38
C LEU A 488 18.13 29.38 -10.01
N VAL A 489 17.31 29.57 -9.00
CA VAL A 489 17.54 29.14 -7.62
C VAL A 489 16.90 27.77 -7.44
N VAL A 490 17.69 26.81 -6.99
CA VAL A 490 17.21 25.44 -6.72
C VAL A 490 17.38 25.15 -5.23
N VAL A 491 16.27 25.02 -4.52
CA VAL A 491 16.26 24.60 -3.11
C VAL A 491 15.97 23.12 -3.08
N ALA A 492 16.90 22.33 -2.55
CA ALA A 492 16.74 20.89 -2.36
C ALA A 492 16.50 20.61 -0.87
N TYR A 493 15.35 20.02 -0.54
CA TYR A 493 15.00 19.57 0.81
C TYR A 493 15.20 18.07 0.95
N ASN A 494 15.82 17.64 2.04
CA ASN A 494 16.07 16.24 2.38
C ASN A 494 15.12 15.79 3.50
N PRO A 495 14.14 14.91 3.23
CA PRO A 495 13.23 14.43 4.26
C PRO A 495 13.81 13.32 5.15
N LEU A 496 15.03 12.85 4.87
CA LEU A 496 15.69 11.80 5.64
C LEU A 496 16.46 12.37 6.85
N GLY A 497 16.60 11.57 7.88
CA GLY A 497 17.31 11.93 9.10
C GLY A 497 18.83 11.81 9.03
N TRP A 498 19.41 11.55 7.86
CA TRP A 498 20.85 11.51 7.61
C TRP A 498 21.27 12.42 6.44
N ASN A 499 22.55 12.79 6.43
CA ASN A 499 23.11 13.57 5.31
C ASN A 499 22.95 12.83 3.99
N ARG A 500 22.48 13.52 2.97
CA ARG A 500 22.31 12.97 1.64
C ARG A 500 23.20 13.67 0.62
N THR A 501 24.01 12.89 -0.08
CA THR A 501 24.70 13.33 -1.29
C THR A 501 24.09 12.61 -2.47
N ASP A 502 23.64 13.37 -3.46
CA ASP A 502 22.95 12.84 -4.61
C ASP A 502 23.29 13.64 -5.88
N ILE A 503 22.90 13.13 -7.02
CA ILE A 503 22.98 13.85 -8.31
C ILE A 503 21.54 14.09 -8.77
N ILE A 504 21.18 15.37 -8.87
CA ILE A 504 19.88 15.73 -9.43
C ILE A 504 19.98 15.99 -10.92
N LYS A 505 18.88 15.75 -11.62
CA LYS A 505 18.73 15.84 -13.07
C LYS A 505 17.56 16.77 -13.40
N ILE A 506 17.82 17.89 -14.07
CA ILE A 506 16.78 18.84 -14.50
C ILE A 506 16.90 19.19 -15.99
N PRO A 507 15.77 19.44 -16.68
CA PRO A 507 15.79 19.84 -18.08
C PRO A 507 16.17 21.33 -18.22
N VAL A 508 17.03 21.66 -19.21
CA VAL A 508 17.45 23.04 -19.46
C VAL A 508 17.59 23.32 -20.97
N ASN A 509 17.46 24.60 -21.38
CA ASN A 509 17.51 25.00 -22.78
C ASN A 509 18.95 25.17 -23.31
N SER A 510 19.94 25.34 -22.43
CA SER A 510 21.31 25.66 -22.84
C SER A 510 22.34 24.87 -22.03
N ALA A 511 23.44 24.48 -22.68
CA ALA A 511 24.60 23.90 -21.98
C ALA A 511 25.62 24.97 -21.55
N ASN A 512 25.35 26.26 -21.80
CA ASN A 512 26.21 27.38 -21.37
C ASN A 512 25.78 27.88 -19.98
N LEU A 513 25.70 26.95 -19.02
CA LEU A 513 25.31 27.25 -17.63
C LEU A 513 26.41 26.79 -16.67
N ILE A 514 26.49 27.50 -15.54
CA ILE A 514 27.30 27.13 -14.38
C ILE A 514 26.41 26.92 -13.18
N VAL A 515 26.80 25.97 -12.32
CA VAL A 515 26.15 25.70 -11.05
C VAL A 515 27.05 26.12 -9.91
N LYS A 516 26.51 26.82 -8.92
CA LYS A 516 27.19 27.19 -7.69
C LYS A 516 26.43 26.65 -6.49
N ASP A 517 27.17 26.29 -5.45
CA ASP A 517 26.58 25.90 -4.16
C ASP A 517 26.15 27.13 -3.33
N SER A 518 25.65 26.89 -2.12
CA SER A 518 25.21 27.90 -1.17
C SER A 518 26.31 28.88 -0.75
N MET A 519 27.59 28.50 -0.81
CA MET A 519 28.73 29.34 -0.50
C MET A 519 29.22 30.12 -1.72
N GLY A 520 28.75 29.74 -2.94
CA GLY A 520 29.18 30.36 -4.21
C GLY A 520 30.30 29.59 -4.89
N ASN A 521 30.71 28.42 -4.39
CA ASN A 521 31.70 27.58 -5.04
C ASN A 521 31.09 26.93 -6.29
N LEU A 522 31.91 26.71 -7.31
CA LEU A 522 31.50 26.00 -8.51
C LEU A 522 31.25 24.52 -8.20
N VAL A 523 30.12 24.03 -8.66
CA VAL A 523 29.72 22.62 -8.57
C VAL A 523 29.94 21.95 -9.93
N GLU A 524 30.53 20.77 -9.90
CA GLU A 524 30.70 19.96 -11.11
C GLU A 524 29.34 19.67 -11.74
N ALA A 525 29.20 19.90 -13.03
CA ALA A 525 27.96 19.77 -13.78
C ALA A 525 28.22 19.06 -15.12
N GLN A 526 27.23 18.30 -15.57
CA GLN A 526 27.27 17.56 -16.81
C GLN A 526 25.99 17.78 -17.61
N PHE A 527 26.13 18.01 -18.92
CA PHE A 527 25.00 18.16 -19.85
C PHE A 527 24.93 16.98 -20.80
N ILE A 528 23.75 16.40 -20.92
CA ILE A 528 23.44 15.34 -21.87
C ILE A 528 22.27 15.80 -22.74
N GLU A 529 22.40 15.67 -24.07
CA GLU A 529 21.30 16.03 -24.97
C GLU A 529 20.05 15.21 -24.68
N LEU A 530 18.90 15.85 -24.75
CA LEU A 530 17.61 15.18 -24.56
C LEU A 530 17.37 14.23 -25.73
N ASP A 531 17.05 12.98 -25.42
CA ASP A 531 16.77 11.97 -26.41
C ASP A 531 15.36 12.14 -27.03
N ASN A 532 15.19 11.57 -28.25
CA ASN A 532 13.94 11.69 -29.00
C ASN A 532 12.76 10.98 -28.30
N ILE A 533 13.01 9.91 -27.54
CA ILE A 533 11.95 9.16 -26.83
C ILE A 533 11.39 10.03 -25.73
N THR A 534 12.25 10.63 -24.91
CA THR A 534 11.85 11.58 -23.86
C THR A 534 11.14 12.80 -24.45
N SER A 535 11.61 13.33 -25.57
CA SER A 535 10.99 14.47 -26.26
C SER A 535 9.59 14.13 -26.79
N ASN A 536 9.39 12.92 -27.33
CA ASN A 536 8.08 12.44 -27.77
C ASN A 536 7.11 12.21 -26.60
N LEU A 537 7.57 11.58 -25.52
CA LEU A 537 6.76 11.41 -24.32
C LEU A 537 6.31 12.77 -23.75
N ARG A 538 7.25 13.72 -23.64
CA ARG A 538 6.92 15.08 -23.22
C ARG A 538 5.85 15.68 -24.10
N LYS A 539 6.00 15.67 -25.42
CA LYS A 539 5.05 16.26 -26.37
C LYS A 539 3.65 15.67 -26.23
N PHE A 540 3.55 14.36 -26.08
CA PHE A 540 2.27 13.66 -25.97
C PHE A 540 1.64 13.83 -24.58
N TYR A 541 2.35 13.49 -23.53
CA TYR A 541 1.80 13.42 -22.16
C TYR A 541 1.57 14.80 -21.53
N VAL A 542 2.39 15.82 -21.83
CA VAL A 542 2.09 17.16 -21.35
C VAL A 542 0.79 17.67 -21.97
N LYS A 543 0.54 17.36 -23.25
CA LYS A 543 -0.73 17.72 -23.89
C LYS A 543 -1.89 16.91 -23.34
N ALA A 544 -1.71 15.61 -23.12
CA ALA A 544 -2.73 14.72 -22.56
C ALA A 544 -3.14 15.14 -21.14
N TYR A 545 -2.17 15.38 -20.26
CA TYR A 545 -2.43 15.60 -18.84
C TYR A 545 -2.74 17.05 -18.47
N LEU A 546 -2.11 18.00 -19.16
CA LEU A 546 -2.25 19.43 -18.84
C LEU A 546 -3.02 20.23 -19.89
N GLY A 547 -3.39 19.63 -21.01
CA GLY A 547 -4.09 20.29 -22.10
C GLY A 547 -3.26 21.35 -22.85
N ILE A 548 -1.97 21.46 -22.57
CA ILE A 548 -1.08 22.49 -23.13
C ILE A 548 -0.04 21.89 -24.08
N SER A 549 0.43 22.69 -25.02
CA SER A 549 1.56 22.36 -25.91
C SER A 549 2.66 23.37 -25.70
N PRO A 550 3.71 23.05 -24.93
CA PRO A 550 4.83 23.95 -24.70
C PRO A 550 5.50 24.37 -26.02
N LYS A 551 5.73 25.67 -26.21
CA LYS A 551 6.29 26.22 -27.45
C LYS A 551 7.72 25.79 -27.71
N GLN A 552 8.48 25.55 -26.65
CA GLN A 552 9.87 25.10 -26.70
C GLN A 552 10.03 23.82 -25.90
N ALA A 553 10.92 22.96 -26.35
CA ALA A 553 11.39 21.79 -25.61
C ALA A 553 12.82 22.06 -25.10
N PRO A 554 13.16 21.62 -23.89
CA PRO A 554 14.52 21.70 -23.40
C PRO A 554 15.46 20.88 -24.30
N LYS A 555 16.71 21.29 -24.38
CA LYS A 555 17.71 20.63 -25.22
C LYS A 555 18.58 19.65 -24.46
N TYR A 556 18.73 19.88 -23.16
CA TYR A 556 19.68 19.13 -22.36
C TYR A 556 19.05 18.72 -21.02
N TRP A 557 19.50 17.58 -20.51
CA TRP A 557 19.52 17.26 -19.12
C TRP A 557 20.77 17.89 -18.48
N LEU A 558 20.58 18.66 -17.41
CA LEU A 558 21.66 19.12 -16.54
C LEU A 558 21.72 18.21 -15.32
N PHE A 559 22.86 17.57 -15.14
CA PHE A 559 23.20 16.79 -13.93
C PHE A 559 24.18 17.59 -13.08
N PHE A 560 23.94 17.64 -11.79
CA PHE A 560 24.90 18.23 -10.84
C PHE A 560 24.77 17.60 -9.46
N ARG A 561 25.88 17.60 -8.71
CA ARG A 561 25.95 17.01 -7.37
C ARG A 561 25.35 17.94 -6.34
N VAL A 562 24.53 17.39 -5.44
CA VAL A 562 23.98 18.10 -4.28
C VAL A 562 24.37 17.38 -2.99
N SER A 563 24.55 18.17 -1.92
CA SER A 563 24.74 17.67 -0.55
C SER A 563 23.77 18.40 0.35
N VAL A 564 22.86 17.67 0.97
CA VAL A 564 21.74 18.23 1.73
C VAL A 564 21.74 17.65 3.14
N PRO A 565 21.71 18.51 4.19
CA PRO A 565 21.73 18.05 5.58
C PRO A 565 20.45 17.30 5.94
N PRO A 566 20.46 16.51 7.03
CA PRO A 566 19.30 15.74 7.47
C PRO A 566 18.17 16.69 7.89
N LEU A 567 16.93 16.37 7.52
CA LEU A 567 15.74 17.20 7.79
C LEU A 567 16.02 18.68 7.54
N GLY A 568 16.60 18.98 6.36
CA GLY A 568 17.07 20.31 6.04
C GLY A 568 17.16 20.56 4.55
N TRP A 569 17.68 21.73 4.20
CA TRP A 569 17.80 22.15 2.80
C TRP A 569 19.18 22.70 2.48
N ASN A 570 19.48 22.71 1.19
CA ASN A 570 20.62 23.41 0.62
C ASN A 570 20.21 24.06 -0.71
N THR A 571 20.76 25.25 -0.98
CA THR A 571 20.43 26.06 -2.16
C THR A 571 21.54 25.99 -3.18
N TYR A 572 21.17 25.89 -4.45
CA TYR A 572 22.08 25.94 -5.60
C TYR A 572 21.65 27.02 -6.57
N PHE A 573 22.63 27.68 -7.19
CA PHE A 573 22.41 28.79 -8.11
C PHE A 573 22.91 28.42 -9.49
N ILE A 574 22.03 28.51 -10.50
CA ILE A 574 22.38 28.24 -11.89
C ILE A 574 22.31 29.54 -12.68
N SER A 575 23.39 29.88 -13.37
CA SER A 575 23.51 31.12 -14.16
C SER A 575 24.16 30.85 -15.50
N LYS A 576 24.04 31.79 -16.44
CA LYS A 576 24.81 31.78 -17.68
C LYS A 576 26.30 31.92 -17.40
N ALA A 577 27.14 31.17 -18.10
CA ALA A 577 28.58 31.35 -18.06
C ALA A 577 28.96 32.68 -18.70
N SER A 578 29.79 33.47 -18.01
CA SER A 578 30.18 34.83 -18.44
C SER A 578 31.09 34.88 -19.68
N GLN A 579 31.77 33.79 -20.04
CA GLN A 579 32.57 33.65 -21.24
C GLN A 579 32.43 32.26 -21.85
N LYS A 580 32.47 32.12 -23.19
CA LYS A 580 32.56 30.84 -23.90
C LYS A 580 33.87 30.14 -23.45
N GLY A 581 33.79 29.06 -22.72
CA GLY A 581 34.92 28.29 -22.20
C GLY A 581 35.16 28.37 -20.69
N SER A 582 34.45 29.21 -19.94
CA SER A 582 34.48 29.27 -18.46
C SER A 582 33.46 28.39 -17.77
N SER A 583 32.70 27.56 -18.54
CA SER A 583 31.73 26.61 -17.94
C SER A 583 32.49 25.43 -17.32
N THR A 584 32.24 25.15 -16.05
CA THR A 584 32.63 23.86 -15.43
C THR A 584 31.74 22.72 -15.86
N GLY A 585 30.72 22.99 -16.72
CA GLY A 585 29.81 22.01 -17.24
C GLY A 585 30.41 21.23 -18.41
N TYR A 586 30.48 19.91 -18.24
CA TYR A 586 30.94 19.00 -19.27
C TYR A 586 29.77 18.66 -20.21
N VAL A 587 29.92 19.06 -21.50
CA VAL A 587 28.94 18.62 -22.53
C VAL A 587 29.34 17.24 -23.02
N THR A 588 28.52 16.29 -22.73
CA THR A 588 28.75 14.89 -23.06
C THR A 588 28.69 14.67 -24.57
N LYS A 589 29.69 14.02 -25.11
CA LYS A 589 29.70 13.60 -26.51
C LYS A 589 29.17 12.19 -26.63
N MET A 590 28.42 11.93 -27.68
CA MET A 590 27.99 10.60 -28.08
C MET A 590 29.12 9.83 -28.75
N PHE A 591 29.32 8.57 -28.33
CA PHE A 591 30.28 7.65 -28.93
C PHE A 591 29.53 6.48 -29.56
N LEU A 592 29.93 6.12 -30.76
CA LEU A 592 29.57 4.88 -31.47
C LEU A 592 30.76 3.95 -31.44
N PHE A 593 30.53 2.69 -31.23
CA PHE A 593 31.58 1.68 -31.11
C PHE A 593 31.56 0.72 -32.31
N PRO A 594 32.72 0.28 -32.82
CA PRO A 594 32.81 -0.76 -33.80
C PRO A 594 32.21 -2.08 -33.30
N LEU A 595 31.84 -2.95 -34.22
CA LEU A 595 31.46 -4.33 -33.91
C LEU A 595 32.62 -5.12 -33.30
N ASN A 596 32.31 -6.15 -32.56
CA ASN A 596 33.24 -7.04 -31.83
C ASN A 596 34.01 -6.40 -30.67
N GLU A 597 33.57 -5.27 -30.17
CA GLU A 597 34.16 -4.64 -29.01
C GLU A 597 33.30 -4.86 -27.72
N THR A 598 33.95 -4.79 -26.59
CA THR A 598 33.27 -4.68 -25.28
C THR A 598 33.20 -3.20 -24.95
N VAL A 599 31.98 -2.70 -24.74
CA VAL A 599 31.72 -1.33 -24.38
C VAL A 599 31.56 -1.25 -22.87
N GLU A 600 32.41 -0.53 -22.20
CA GLU A 600 32.35 -0.36 -20.74
C GLU A 600 31.83 1.04 -20.39
N ILE A 601 30.98 1.14 -19.39
CA ILE A 601 30.56 2.36 -18.69
C ILE A 601 30.90 2.28 -17.19
N GLY A 602 31.05 3.39 -16.54
CA GLY A 602 31.90 3.56 -15.39
C GLY A 602 33.28 3.98 -15.91
N PRO A 603 34.41 3.76 -15.29
CA PRO A 603 34.54 3.29 -13.93
C PRO A 603 34.17 4.35 -12.90
N GLY A 604 33.64 3.88 -11.83
CA GLY A 604 33.39 4.54 -10.57
C GLY A 604 33.40 3.44 -9.52
N ASN A 605 32.47 3.48 -8.59
CA ASN A 605 32.28 2.37 -7.65
C ASN A 605 31.76 1.10 -8.35
N LEU A 606 31.06 1.27 -9.46
CA LEU A 606 30.57 0.18 -10.31
C LEU A 606 31.04 0.37 -11.76
N LYS A 607 31.24 -0.75 -12.47
CA LYS A 607 31.50 -0.82 -13.90
C LYS A 607 30.55 -1.83 -14.54
N ALA A 608 29.95 -1.46 -15.67
CA ALA A 608 29.16 -2.37 -16.49
C ALA A 608 29.76 -2.52 -17.88
N SER A 609 29.75 -3.75 -18.40
CA SER A 609 30.26 -4.09 -19.72
C SER A 609 29.13 -4.56 -20.62
N PHE A 610 29.12 -4.08 -21.87
CA PHE A 610 28.13 -4.39 -22.89
C PHE A 610 28.79 -4.99 -24.11
N SER A 611 28.10 -5.85 -24.82
CA SER A 611 28.52 -6.36 -26.12
C SER A 611 28.11 -5.38 -27.21
N SER A 612 29.06 -4.88 -28.00
CA SER A 612 28.72 -4.08 -29.19
C SER A 612 27.98 -4.88 -30.26
N ASN A 613 28.11 -6.21 -30.30
CA ASN A 613 27.44 -7.09 -31.26
C ASN A 613 25.97 -7.31 -30.92
N THR A 614 25.63 -7.49 -29.66
CA THR A 614 24.25 -7.71 -29.22
C THR A 614 23.63 -6.45 -28.66
N GLY A 615 24.43 -5.50 -28.23
CA GLY A 615 23.99 -4.30 -27.51
C GLY A 615 23.50 -4.58 -26.09
N GLN A 616 23.70 -5.78 -25.54
CA GLN A 616 23.18 -6.20 -24.24
C GLN A 616 24.25 -6.14 -23.14
N LEU A 617 23.81 -5.94 -21.90
CA LEU A 617 24.64 -6.07 -20.71
C LEU A 617 25.26 -7.48 -20.66
N LYS A 618 26.52 -7.57 -20.31
CA LYS A 618 27.30 -8.82 -20.20
C LYS A 618 27.83 -9.06 -18.79
N HIS A 619 28.16 -7.98 -18.08
CA HIS A 619 28.99 -8.12 -16.89
C HIS A 619 28.87 -6.89 -15.99
N LEU A 620 28.86 -7.12 -14.68
CA LEU A 620 28.93 -6.10 -13.64
C LEU A 620 30.13 -6.34 -12.74
N TYR A 621 30.85 -5.28 -12.40
CA TYR A 621 31.99 -5.31 -11.50
C TYR A 621 31.87 -4.18 -10.48
N ASN A 622 31.87 -4.54 -9.17
CA ASN A 622 31.90 -3.58 -8.07
C ASN A 622 33.36 -3.40 -7.61
N SER A 623 33.92 -2.21 -7.85
CA SER A 623 35.33 -1.91 -7.55
C SER A 623 35.65 -1.81 -6.06
N LYS A 624 34.64 -1.53 -5.20
CA LYS A 624 34.82 -1.46 -3.74
C LYS A 624 34.90 -2.83 -3.11
N THR A 625 34.08 -3.76 -3.56
CA THR A 625 33.96 -5.09 -2.95
C THR A 625 34.75 -6.15 -3.70
N GLY A 626 35.17 -5.86 -4.95
CA GLY A 626 35.80 -6.80 -5.85
C GLY A 626 34.85 -7.88 -6.41
N VAL A 627 33.55 -7.72 -6.23
CA VAL A 627 32.54 -8.64 -6.75
C VAL A 627 32.43 -8.48 -8.25
N ASP A 628 32.44 -9.60 -8.97
CA ASP A 628 32.51 -9.69 -10.42
C ASP A 628 31.56 -10.76 -10.91
N ILE A 629 30.45 -10.36 -11.58
CA ILE A 629 29.38 -11.27 -11.99
C ILE A 629 29.03 -11.08 -13.47
N PRO A 630 29.04 -12.14 -14.28
CA PRO A 630 28.38 -12.12 -15.58
C PRO A 630 26.87 -11.95 -15.39
N VAL A 631 26.33 -10.86 -15.88
CA VAL A 631 24.89 -10.57 -15.85
C VAL A 631 24.42 -10.19 -17.23
N GLN A 632 23.43 -10.91 -17.75
CA GLN A 632 22.73 -10.55 -18.97
C GLN A 632 21.36 -9.96 -18.63
N GLN A 633 20.94 -8.93 -19.35
CA GLN A 633 19.63 -8.32 -19.20
C GLN A 633 18.93 -8.25 -20.55
N SER A 634 17.66 -8.61 -20.58
CA SER A 634 16.84 -8.61 -21.80
C SER A 634 15.37 -8.32 -21.48
N TYR A 635 14.63 -7.90 -22.51
CA TYR A 635 13.17 -7.77 -22.44
C TYR A 635 12.50 -8.92 -23.17
N LEU A 636 11.46 -9.46 -22.55
CA LEU A 636 10.61 -10.50 -23.10
C LEU A 636 9.15 -10.14 -22.79
N TRP A 637 8.23 -10.88 -23.34
CA TRP A 637 6.83 -10.79 -22.94
C TRP A 637 6.18 -12.18 -23.00
N TYR A 638 5.27 -12.43 -22.05
CA TYR A 638 4.38 -13.57 -22.08
C TYR A 638 3.13 -13.20 -22.87
N GLY A 639 2.68 -14.13 -23.75
CA GLY A 639 1.36 -14.05 -24.36
C GLY A 639 0.30 -14.48 -23.37
N SER A 640 -0.82 -13.76 -23.30
CA SER A 640 -1.96 -14.19 -22.51
C SER A 640 -2.59 -15.45 -23.14
N SER A 641 -3.12 -16.33 -22.28
CA SER A 641 -3.85 -17.51 -22.73
C SER A 641 -5.04 -17.10 -23.58
N LEU A 642 -5.28 -17.86 -24.66
CA LEU A 642 -6.46 -17.75 -25.51
C LEU A 642 -7.39 -18.98 -25.31
N THR A 643 -7.17 -19.75 -24.25
CA THR A 643 -7.98 -20.97 -23.96
C THR A 643 -9.24 -20.60 -23.18
N ALA A 644 -10.33 -21.33 -23.44
CA ALA A 644 -11.64 -21.06 -22.86
C ALA A 644 -11.74 -21.22 -21.33
N ASP A 645 -10.67 -21.67 -20.66
CA ASP A 645 -10.75 -22.01 -19.24
C ASP A 645 -10.44 -20.84 -18.31
N GLN A 646 -9.51 -19.96 -18.66
CA GLN A 646 -9.10 -18.78 -17.91
C GLN A 646 -8.25 -17.84 -18.76
N ASP A 647 -8.63 -16.58 -18.82
CA ASP A 647 -7.84 -15.52 -19.46
C ASP A 647 -6.99 -14.76 -18.43
N SER A 648 -5.94 -14.09 -18.92
CA SER A 648 -5.25 -13.03 -18.15
C SER A 648 -6.09 -11.75 -18.18
N GLY A 649 -6.24 -11.12 -17.04
CA GLY A 649 -6.92 -9.83 -16.90
C GLY A 649 -6.30 -8.97 -15.81
N ALA A 650 -7.07 -8.10 -15.21
CA ALA A 650 -6.58 -7.17 -14.20
C ALA A 650 -6.01 -7.91 -12.97
N TYR A 651 -6.64 -9.01 -12.57
CA TYR A 651 -6.26 -9.83 -11.41
C TYR A 651 -5.29 -10.94 -11.78
N ILE A 652 -5.64 -11.72 -12.81
CA ILE A 652 -5.02 -13.00 -13.14
C ILE A 652 -3.82 -12.80 -14.06
N PHE A 653 -2.77 -13.56 -13.80
CA PHE A 653 -1.68 -13.84 -14.75
C PHE A 653 -1.81 -15.28 -15.23
N ARG A 654 -2.19 -15.44 -16.51
CA ARG A 654 -2.35 -16.74 -17.16
C ARG A 654 -1.60 -16.75 -18.48
N PRO A 655 -0.28 -17.04 -18.48
CA PRO A 655 0.48 -17.17 -19.74
C PRO A 655 0.00 -18.38 -20.54
N ASP A 656 0.15 -18.32 -21.86
CA ASP A 656 -0.33 -19.33 -22.82
C ASP A 656 0.45 -20.67 -22.78
N GLY A 657 1.40 -20.80 -21.85
CA GLY A 657 2.26 -21.98 -21.71
C GLY A 657 3.47 -21.98 -22.64
N SER A 658 3.54 -21.06 -23.61
CA SER A 658 4.71 -20.89 -24.48
C SER A 658 5.85 -20.19 -23.73
N PRO A 659 7.11 -20.45 -24.10
CA PRO A 659 8.21 -19.65 -23.60
C PRO A 659 8.01 -18.16 -23.91
N PRO A 660 8.41 -17.24 -23.01
CA PRO A 660 8.24 -15.82 -23.27
C PRO A 660 9.01 -15.37 -24.52
N VAL A 661 8.37 -14.51 -25.29
CA VAL A 661 8.88 -14.04 -26.56
C VAL A 661 10.00 -13.02 -26.35
N ILE A 662 11.18 -13.27 -26.92
CA ILE A 662 12.33 -12.35 -26.87
C ILE A 662 12.02 -11.13 -27.72
N VAL A 663 12.10 -9.94 -27.14
CA VAL A 663 11.82 -8.66 -27.84
C VAL A 663 12.88 -8.36 -28.92
N ALA A 664 14.15 -8.46 -28.56
CA ALA A 664 15.26 -8.18 -29.47
C ALA A 664 15.72 -9.46 -30.18
N LYS A 665 15.26 -9.67 -31.41
CA LYS A 665 15.69 -10.80 -32.27
C LYS A 665 17.01 -10.53 -33.00
N SER A 666 17.53 -9.31 -32.92
CA SER A 666 18.77 -8.86 -33.58
C SER A 666 19.57 -7.97 -32.62
N GLN A 667 20.67 -7.43 -33.13
CA GLN A 667 21.47 -6.45 -32.39
C GLN A 667 20.63 -5.26 -31.90
N VAL A 668 20.75 -4.93 -30.62
CA VAL A 668 20.18 -3.72 -30.01
C VAL A 668 21.16 -2.57 -30.23
N PRO A 669 20.76 -1.51 -30.96
CA PRO A 669 21.63 -0.35 -31.15
C PRO A 669 21.93 0.31 -29.81
N ILE A 670 23.19 0.63 -29.54
CA ILE A 670 23.62 1.34 -28.35
C ILE A 670 24.22 2.69 -28.71
N LYS A 671 23.86 3.71 -27.88
CA LYS A 671 24.50 5.04 -27.89
C LYS A 671 25.11 5.26 -26.54
N VAL A 672 26.37 5.59 -26.46
CA VAL A 672 27.11 5.73 -25.21
C VAL A 672 27.44 7.18 -25.00
N MET A 673 27.16 7.67 -23.79
CA MET A 673 27.50 9.01 -23.34
C MET A 673 28.33 8.91 -22.06
N ARG A 674 29.51 9.54 -22.04
CA ARG A 674 30.43 9.49 -20.90
C ARG A 674 30.65 10.87 -20.32
N GLY A 675 30.67 10.95 -19.01
CA GLY A 675 30.92 12.18 -18.31
C GLY A 675 31.53 12.01 -16.92
N PRO A 676 31.81 13.11 -16.24
CA PRO A 676 32.44 13.06 -14.94
C PRO A 676 31.48 12.59 -13.83
N LEU A 677 30.17 12.81 -13.94
CA LEU A 677 29.18 12.46 -12.94
C LEU A 677 28.46 11.17 -13.26
N VAL A 678 28.07 10.96 -14.53
CA VAL A 678 27.28 9.84 -14.99
C VAL A 678 27.67 9.39 -16.38
N ASP A 679 27.70 8.08 -16.59
CA ASP A 679 27.74 7.48 -17.92
C ASP A 679 26.37 6.92 -18.23
N GLU A 680 25.91 7.08 -19.48
CA GLU A 680 24.66 6.52 -19.98
C GLU A 680 24.88 5.64 -21.21
N ILE A 681 24.06 4.58 -21.29
CA ILE A 681 23.84 3.82 -22.54
C ILE A 681 22.37 3.88 -22.89
N HIS A 682 22.05 4.38 -24.04
CA HIS A 682 20.70 4.36 -24.59
C HIS A 682 20.55 3.16 -25.53
N GLN A 683 19.49 2.37 -25.27
CA GLN A 683 19.17 1.14 -26.01
C GLN A 683 17.73 1.22 -26.53
N LYS A 684 17.54 0.80 -27.80
CA LYS A 684 16.22 0.68 -28.41
C LYS A 684 16.04 -0.77 -28.84
N PHE A 685 15.22 -1.52 -28.09
CA PHE A 685 14.98 -2.94 -28.33
C PHE A 685 14.05 -3.18 -29.53
N ASN A 686 12.99 -2.35 -29.62
CA ASN A 686 12.05 -2.33 -30.74
C ASN A 686 11.37 -0.94 -30.86
N SER A 687 10.23 -0.85 -31.55
CA SER A 687 9.49 0.41 -31.69
C SER A 687 8.84 0.92 -30.42
N TRP A 688 8.58 0.05 -29.44
CA TRP A 688 7.81 0.35 -28.21
C TRP A 688 8.54 -0.06 -26.91
N ILE A 689 9.76 -0.59 -26.97
CA ILE A 689 10.61 -0.82 -25.77
C ILE A 689 11.97 -0.17 -25.97
N SER A 690 12.32 0.67 -25.01
CA SER A 690 13.63 1.30 -24.90
C SER A 690 14.06 1.42 -23.45
N GLN A 691 15.37 1.60 -23.23
CA GLN A 691 15.89 1.88 -21.89
C GLN A 691 17.11 2.79 -21.93
N VAL A 692 17.35 3.47 -20.82
CA VAL A 692 18.60 4.16 -20.51
C VAL A 692 19.24 3.49 -19.32
N VAL A 693 20.46 3.01 -19.48
CA VAL A 693 21.27 2.47 -18.40
C VAL A 693 22.20 3.56 -17.89
N ARG A 694 22.17 3.85 -16.58
CA ARG A 694 23.01 4.87 -15.95
C ARG A 694 23.92 4.27 -14.90
N ILE A 695 25.16 4.72 -14.92
CA ILE A 695 26.10 4.50 -13.81
C ILE A 695 26.60 5.85 -13.32
N TYR A 696 26.16 6.21 -12.13
CA TYR A 696 26.71 7.34 -11.39
C TYR A 696 28.05 6.95 -10.77
N LYS A 697 29.06 7.85 -10.88
CA LYS A 697 30.44 7.51 -10.52
C LYS A 697 30.64 7.18 -9.04
N ASP A 698 29.75 7.65 -8.17
CA ASP A 698 29.79 7.46 -6.71
C ASP A 698 28.80 6.43 -6.17
N LYS A 699 27.90 5.92 -7.00
CA LYS A 699 26.92 4.89 -6.60
C LYS A 699 27.44 3.46 -6.88
N GLU A 700 26.89 2.49 -6.15
CA GLU A 700 27.23 1.07 -6.24
C GLU A 700 26.15 0.24 -6.95
N HIS A 701 25.36 0.89 -7.80
CA HIS A 701 24.31 0.25 -8.55
C HIS A 701 24.21 0.77 -9.98
N VAL A 702 23.58 0.00 -10.83
CA VAL A 702 23.11 0.42 -12.14
C VAL A 702 21.68 0.87 -12.03
N GLU A 703 21.35 2.07 -12.50
CA GLU A 703 19.98 2.53 -12.72
C GLU A 703 19.55 2.17 -14.13
N LEU A 704 18.39 1.50 -14.27
CA LEU A 704 17.81 1.18 -15.56
C LEU A 704 16.46 1.90 -15.67
N GLU A 705 16.42 2.97 -16.47
CA GLU A 705 15.19 3.67 -16.81
C GLU A 705 14.55 3.00 -18.02
N PHE A 706 13.46 2.28 -17.82
CA PHE A 706 12.73 1.64 -18.91
C PHE A 706 11.62 2.56 -19.45
N THR A 707 11.29 2.37 -20.71
CA THR A 707 10.10 2.92 -21.38
C THR A 707 9.47 1.80 -22.19
N VAL A 708 8.24 1.42 -21.81
CA VAL A 708 7.47 0.33 -22.41
C VAL A 708 6.11 0.86 -22.86
N GLY A 709 5.84 0.81 -24.14
CA GLY A 709 4.58 1.20 -24.74
C GLY A 709 4.70 2.17 -25.91
N PRO A 710 3.59 2.37 -26.63
CA PRO A 710 2.33 1.64 -26.55
C PRO A 710 2.49 0.16 -26.92
N ILE A 711 2.03 -0.75 -26.04
CA ILE A 711 2.10 -2.19 -26.35
C ILE A 711 1.13 -2.47 -27.50
N PRO A 712 1.58 -3.09 -28.62
CA PRO A 712 0.71 -3.38 -29.75
C PRO A 712 -0.26 -4.53 -29.43
N THR A 713 -1.54 -4.37 -29.80
CA THR A 713 -2.61 -5.38 -29.66
C THR A 713 -3.27 -5.73 -30.99
N ALA A 714 -2.77 -5.20 -32.12
CA ALA A 714 -3.32 -5.46 -33.44
C ALA A 714 -3.24 -6.93 -33.90
N ASP A 715 -2.41 -7.72 -33.25
CA ASP A 715 -2.27 -9.17 -33.45
C ASP A 715 -3.27 -9.97 -32.59
N SER A 716 -4.18 -9.31 -31.90
CA SER A 716 -5.16 -9.91 -30.98
C SER A 716 -4.52 -10.75 -29.87
N VAL A 717 -3.34 -10.40 -29.42
CA VAL A 717 -2.63 -11.06 -28.30
C VAL A 717 -2.36 -10.04 -27.21
N GLY A 718 -2.86 -10.33 -26.00
CA GLY A 718 -2.47 -9.63 -24.78
C GLY A 718 -1.02 -9.90 -24.42
N LYS A 719 -0.31 -8.89 -23.93
CA LYS A 719 1.13 -8.99 -23.66
C LYS A 719 1.48 -8.52 -22.26
N GLU A 720 2.27 -9.33 -21.59
CA GLU A 720 2.77 -9.09 -20.23
C GLU A 720 4.28 -8.98 -20.28
N VAL A 721 4.77 -7.73 -20.26
CA VAL A 721 6.17 -7.38 -20.56
C VAL A 721 7.02 -7.51 -19.32
N ILE A 722 8.10 -8.28 -19.45
CA ILE A 722 9.08 -8.50 -18.38
C ILE A 722 10.48 -8.00 -18.78
N THR A 723 11.25 -7.59 -17.77
CA THR A 723 12.71 -7.55 -17.86
C THR A 723 13.27 -8.76 -17.14
N LYS A 724 14.27 -9.41 -17.74
CA LYS A 724 14.91 -10.58 -17.17
C LYS A 724 16.42 -10.36 -17.04
N MET A 725 16.94 -10.60 -15.85
CA MET A 725 18.36 -10.64 -15.53
C MET A 725 18.77 -12.10 -15.32
N THR A 726 19.84 -12.53 -16.02
CA THR A 726 20.39 -13.88 -15.91
C THR A 726 21.85 -13.79 -15.45
N ALA A 727 22.16 -14.40 -14.34
CA ALA A 727 23.50 -14.50 -13.76
C ALA A 727 23.90 -15.98 -13.62
N ASN A 728 25.21 -16.26 -13.71
CA ASN A 728 25.72 -17.62 -13.49
C ASN A 728 25.82 -17.91 -12.00
N MET A 729 24.67 -18.13 -11.34
CA MET A 729 24.54 -18.36 -9.91
C MET A 729 23.74 -19.63 -9.64
N ALA A 730 24.24 -20.47 -8.73
CA ALA A 730 23.55 -21.69 -8.29
C ALA A 730 22.63 -21.37 -7.11
N THR A 731 21.42 -20.92 -7.40
CA THR A 731 20.45 -20.43 -6.41
C THR A 731 19.60 -21.55 -5.77
N ASN A 732 19.66 -22.77 -6.30
CA ASN A 732 18.93 -23.92 -5.76
C ASN A 732 17.44 -23.66 -5.58
N LYS A 733 16.79 -23.05 -6.57
CA LYS A 733 15.38 -22.63 -6.56
C LYS A 733 15.02 -21.54 -5.54
N VAL A 734 15.98 -20.97 -4.83
CA VAL A 734 15.75 -19.99 -3.77
C VAL A 734 15.84 -18.56 -4.30
N LEU A 735 14.89 -17.73 -3.90
CA LEU A 735 14.90 -16.28 -4.07
C LEU A 735 14.35 -15.63 -2.80
N TYR A 736 14.53 -14.33 -2.70
CA TYR A 736 14.01 -13.53 -1.59
C TYR A 736 13.24 -12.34 -2.15
N THR A 737 12.00 -12.15 -1.68
CA THR A 737 11.17 -10.99 -2.00
C THR A 737 10.80 -10.25 -0.73
N ASP A 738 10.65 -8.93 -0.79
CA ASP A 738 10.22 -8.18 0.37
C ASP A 738 8.73 -8.37 0.66
N SER A 739 8.37 -8.22 1.93
CA SER A 739 7.00 -8.08 2.40
C SER A 739 6.73 -6.60 2.65
N ASN A 740 6.01 -5.94 1.73
CA ASN A 740 5.60 -4.52 1.80
C ASN A 740 6.75 -3.54 2.11
N GLY A 741 7.97 -3.83 1.71
CA GLY A 741 9.14 -3.01 1.99
C GLY A 741 9.82 -3.25 3.34
N ARG A 742 9.38 -4.25 4.13
CA ARG A 742 9.93 -4.55 5.48
C ARG A 742 10.84 -5.76 5.50
N ASP A 743 10.29 -6.95 5.75
CA ASP A 743 11.03 -8.21 5.84
C ASP A 743 11.36 -8.77 4.45
N PHE A 744 12.44 -9.51 4.32
CA PHE A 744 12.71 -10.31 3.14
C PHE A 744 12.37 -11.78 3.39
N ILE A 745 11.37 -12.28 2.67
CA ILE A 745 10.86 -13.64 2.82
C ILE A 745 11.57 -14.54 1.82
N LYS A 746 12.06 -15.66 2.32
CA LYS A 746 12.64 -16.73 1.51
C LYS A 746 11.52 -17.44 0.73
N ARG A 747 11.66 -17.46 -0.60
CA ARG A 747 10.79 -18.20 -1.50
C ARG A 747 11.52 -19.38 -2.10
N VAL A 748 10.83 -20.47 -2.28
CA VAL A 748 11.37 -21.66 -2.96
C VAL A 748 10.45 -21.98 -4.13
N ARG A 749 10.99 -21.96 -5.36
CA ARG A 749 10.21 -22.21 -6.56
C ARG A 749 9.58 -23.62 -6.53
N ASP A 750 8.31 -23.71 -6.91
CA ASP A 750 7.51 -24.93 -6.92
C ASP A 750 7.33 -25.61 -5.55
N HIS A 751 7.35 -24.81 -4.47
CA HIS A 751 7.26 -25.33 -3.10
C HIS A 751 6.43 -24.39 -2.21
N ARG A 752 5.66 -24.98 -1.31
CA ARG A 752 5.00 -24.29 -0.19
C ARG A 752 5.33 -25.00 1.11
N ALA A 753 5.51 -24.22 2.18
CA ALA A 753 5.91 -24.80 3.48
C ALA A 753 4.78 -25.60 4.13
N ASP A 754 3.55 -25.13 4.01
CA ASP A 754 2.39 -25.65 4.74
C ASP A 754 1.68 -26.83 4.05
N TRP A 755 1.92 -27.04 2.74
CA TRP A 755 1.28 -28.15 1.98
C TRP A 755 2.12 -28.61 0.80
N HIS A 756 1.78 -29.78 0.27
CA HIS A 756 2.38 -30.30 -0.94
C HIS A 756 1.76 -29.65 -2.17
N LEU A 757 2.45 -28.66 -2.74
CA LEU A 757 1.99 -27.94 -3.91
C LEU A 757 1.92 -28.84 -5.15
N GLN A 758 0.77 -28.89 -5.79
CA GLN A 758 0.61 -29.39 -7.15
C GLN A 758 0.86 -28.23 -8.12
N VAL A 759 1.94 -28.29 -8.86
CA VAL A 759 2.34 -27.21 -9.77
C VAL A 759 1.49 -27.25 -11.05
N THR A 760 0.49 -26.41 -11.12
CA THR A 760 -0.41 -26.29 -12.28
C THR A 760 0.02 -25.14 -13.19
N GLN A 761 0.57 -24.07 -12.61
CA GLN A 761 1.04 -22.87 -13.30
C GLN A 761 2.50 -22.57 -12.90
N PRO A 762 3.51 -23.16 -13.61
CA PRO A 762 4.90 -23.04 -13.19
C PRO A 762 5.50 -21.63 -13.33
N VAL A 763 4.84 -20.73 -14.06
CA VAL A 763 5.23 -19.32 -14.17
C VAL A 763 4.41 -18.49 -13.20
N ALA A 764 3.10 -18.39 -13.40
CA ALA A 764 2.21 -17.52 -12.60
C ALA A 764 2.20 -17.88 -11.11
N GLY A 765 2.27 -19.17 -10.78
CA GLY A 765 2.32 -19.65 -9.39
C GLY A 765 3.66 -19.43 -8.68
N ASN A 766 4.66 -18.88 -9.36
CA ASN A 766 5.97 -18.54 -8.78
C ASN A 766 6.27 -17.03 -8.84
N TYR A 767 5.26 -16.20 -9.13
CA TYR A 767 5.33 -14.75 -9.02
C TYR A 767 4.95 -14.31 -7.61
N TYR A 768 5.68 -13.34 -7.11
CA TYR A 768 5.49 -12.75 -5.78
C TYR A 768 5.43 -11.23 -5.86
N PRO A 769 4.77 -10.56 -4.92
CA PRO A 769 4.77 -9.09 -4.87
C PRO A 769 6.17 -8.58 -4.47
N VAL A 770 6.57 -7.48 -5.10
CA VAL A 770 7.85 -6.78 -4.84
C VAL A 770 7.54 -5.29 -4.67
N ASN A 771 7.77 -4.75 -3.48
CA ASN A 771 7.53 -3.35 -3.14
C ASN A 771 8.82 -2.54 -2.96
N LEU A 772 9.83 -3.14 -2.38
CA LEU A 772 11.18 -2.59 -2.21
C LEU A 772 12.14 -3.22 -3.19
N GLY A 773 12.19 -4.56 -3.19
CA GLY A 773 13.10 -5.28 -4.04
C GLY A 773 13.10 -6.78 -3.82
N MET A 774 13.93 -7.46 -4.60
CA MET A 774 14.17 -8.89 -4.48
C MET A 774 15.64 -9.19 -4.72
N TYR A 775 16.10 -10.37 -4.27
CA TYR A 775 17.46 -10.80 -4.54
C TYR A 775 17.58 -12.32 -4.65
N ILE A 776 18.63 -12.74 -5.34
CA ILE A 776 19.09 -14.12 -5.39
C ILE A 776 20.55 -14.19 -4.94
N THR A 777 20.91 -15.28 -4.34
CA THR A 777 22.27 -15.46 -3.80
C THR A 777 22.77 -16.89 -3.99
N ASP A 778 24.07 -17.03 -4.10
CA ASP A 778 24.79 -18.29 -4.00
C ASP A 778 25.83 -18.22 -2.86
N ASN A 779 26.77 -19.18 -2.82
CA ASN A 779 27.80 -19.20 -1.76
C ASN A 779 28.81 -18.04 -1.82
N LYS A 780 28.83 -17.24 -2.88
CA LYS A 780 29.86 -16.22 -3.15
C LYS A 780 29.29 -14.82 -3.25
N SER A 781 28.17 -14.69 -3.93
CA SER A 781 27.65 -13.41 -4.40
C SER A 781 26.13 -13.32 -4.30
N GLU A 782 25.68 -12.10 -4.36
CA GLU A 782 24.28 -11.71 -4.33
C GLU A 782 24.01 -10.77 -5.51
N LEU A 783 22.94 -11.03 -6.25
CA LEU A 783 22.34 -10.11 -7.20
C LEU A 783 21.03 -9.59 -6.64
N SER A 784 20.96 -8.29 -6.42
CA SER A 784 19.80 -7.60 -5.86
C SER A 784 19.19 -6.63 -6.84
N VAL A 785 17.85 -6.52 -6.81
CA VAL A 785 17.08 -5.56 -7.60
C VAL A 785 16.19 -4.76 -6.68
N LEU A 786 16.22 -3.42 -6.78
CA LEU A 786 15.26 -2.53 -6.15
C LEU A 786 14.32 -1.93 -7.20
N VAL A 787 13.09 -1.59 -6.80
CA VAL A 787 12.05 -1.08 -7.68
C VAL A 787 11.52 0.29 -7.22
N ASP A 788 11.02 1.08 -8.16
CA ASP A 788 10.45 2.40 -7.88
C ASP A 788 8.92 2.37 -7.64
N ARG A 789 8.31 1.19 -7.77
CA ARG A 789 6.87 0.92 -7.57
C ARG A 789 6.65 -0.54 -7.27
N ALA A 790 5.47 -0.88 -6.76
CA ALA A 790 5.06 -2.27 -6.63
C ALA A 790 5.01 -2.95 -7.99
N THR A 791 5.48 -4.19 -8.07
CA THR A 791 5.48 -5.01 -9.28
C THR A 791 5.51 -6.50 -8.94
N GLY A 792 5.21 -7.36 -9.90
CA GLY A 792 5.42 -8.81 -9.81
C GLY A 792 6.85 -9.19 -10.11
N GLY A 793 7.43 -10.08 -9.31
CA GLY A 793 8.77 -10.59 -9.52
C GLY A 793 8.87 -12.10 -9.32
N ALA A 794 9.79 -12.75 -10.04
CA ALA A 794 10.00 -14.19 -9.98
C ALA A 794 11.45 -14.59 -10.26
N SER A 795 11.77 -15.85 -9.92
CA SER A 795 12.98 -16.54 -10.37
C SER A 795 12.59 -17.90 -10.98
N ILE A 796 12.25 -17.88 -12.26
CA ILE A 796 11.70 -19.07 -12.95
C ILE A 796 12.79 -20.12 -13.24
N LYS A 797 14.05 -19.71 -13.30
CA LYS A 797 15.20 -20.60 -13.40
C LYS A 797 16.27 -20.15 -12.40
N ASP A 798 17.17 -21.08 -12.06
CA ASP A 798 18.30 -20.75 -11.20
C ASP A 798 19.18 -19.68 -11.81
N GLY A 799 19.57 -18.70 -11.01
CA GLY A 799 20.35 -17.55 -11.43
C GLY A 799 19.56 -16.49 -12.22
N GLU A 800 18.24 -16.62 -12.36
CA GLU A 800 17.40 -15.63 -13.04
C GLU A 800 16.56 -14.82 -12.07
N ILE A 801 16.43 -13.54 -12.36
CA ILE A 801 15.41 -12.63 -11.79
C ILE A 801 14.61 -12.08 -12.95
N GLU A 802 13.29 -12.11 -12.85
CA GLU A 802 12.43 -11.36 -13.75
C GLU A 802 11.46 -10.45 -12.99
N LEU A 803 11.19 -9.26 -13.54
CA LEU A 803 10.21 -8.30 -13.08
C LEU A 803 9.20 -8.03 -14.19
N MET A 804 7.93 -8.05 -13.89
CA MET A 804 6.88 -7.66 -14.82
C MET A 804 6.70 -6.14 -14.75
N LEU A 805 6.85 -5.45 -15.89
CA LEU A 805 6.92 -3.98 -15.95
C LEU A 805 5.64 -3.31 -16.45
N HIS A 806 4.94 -3.97 -17.37
CA HIS A 806 3.71 -3.47 -17.96
C HIS A 806 2.88 -4.59 -18.55
N ARG A 807 1.55 -4.44 -18.50
CA ARG A 807 0.58 -5.40 -19.01
C ARG A 807 -0.43 -4.65 -19.88
N ARG A 808 -0.78 -5.18 -21.02
CA ARG A 808 -1.88 -4.74 -21.85
C ARG A 808 -2.58 -5.98 -22.40
N LEU A 809 -3.85 -6.15 -22.02
CA LEU A 809 -4.63 -7.35 -22.25
C LEU A 809 -5.91 -6.99 -23.03
N ILE A 810 -6.51 -7.98 -23.67
CA ILE A 810 -7.66 -7.77 -24.56
C ILE A 810 -8.91 -8.49 -24.09
N TYR A 811 -8.80 -9.29 -23.02
CA TYR A 811 -9.91 -9.99 -22.39
C TYR A 811 -10.02 -9.62 -20.90
N ASP A 812 -11.21 -9.81 -20.36
CA ASP A 812 -11.46 -9.80 -18.91
C ASP A 812 -11.10 -11.18 -18.33
N ASP A 813 -10.75 -11.25 -17.07
CA ASP A 813 -10.41 -12.51 -16.38
C ASP A 813 -11.55 -13.11 -15.58
N ASP A 814 -12.78 -12.59 -15.74
CA ASP A 814 -13.99 -13.04 -15.05
C ASP A 814 -13.89 -13.02 -13.51
N ARG A 815 -13.25 -11.98 -12.98
CA ARG A 815 -13.15 -11.73 -11.52
C ARG A 815 -13.95 -10.50 -11.07
N GLY A 816 -14.95 -10.12 -11.87
CA GLY A 816 -15.97 -9.14 -11.50
C GLY A 816 -15.76 -7.74 -12.08
N VAL A 817 -14.53 -7.35 -12.48
CA VAL A 817 -14.31 -6.02 -13.03
C VAL A 817 -15.03 -5.84 -14.39
N GLY A 818 -15.19 -6.91 -15.18
CA GLY A 818 -15.93 -6.92 -16.44
C GLY A 818 -15.34 -5.96 -17.47
N GLU A 819 -14.00 -5.83 -17.52
CA GLU A 819 -13.28 -4.92 -18.39
C GLU A 819 -11.86 -5.43 -18.62
N ALA A 820 -11.43 -5.47 -19.88
CA ALA A 820 -10.05 -5.81 -20.21
C ALA A 820 -9.07 -4.77 -19.66
N LEU A 821 -7.88 -5.20 -19.25
CA LEU A 821 -6.79 -4.32 -18.83
C LEU A 821 -6.14 -3.68 -20.07
N ASP A 822 -6.82 -2.72 -20.69
CA ASP A 822 -6.40 -2.01 -21.90
C ASP A 822 -6.35 -0.49 -21.66
N GLU A 823 -5.32 -0.05 -20.93
CA GLU A 823 -5.16 1.37 -20.61
C GLU A 823 -4.76 2.17 -21.84
N THR A 824 -5.55 3.22 -22.12
CA THR A 824 -5.29 4.16 -23.21
C THR A 824 -5.25 5.61 -22.71
N VAL A 825 -4.50 6.45 -23.43
CA VAL A 825 -4.44 7.91 -23.19
C VAL A 825 -4.80 8.64 -24.47
N CYS A 826 -5.70 9.61 -24.37
CA CYS A 826 -6.24 10.32 -25.51
C CYS A 826 -5.76 11.77 -25.59
N VAL A 827 -5.46 12.24 -26.77
CA VAL A 827 -5.21 13.65 -27.10
C VAL A 827 -6.17 14.06 -28.23
N GLY A 828 -7.23 14.76 -27.89
CA GLY A 828 -8.39 14.96 -28.79
C GLY A 828 -9.02 13.60 -29.12
N ASP A 829 -9.27 13.35 -30.40
CA ASP A 829 -9.90 12.11 -30.89
C ASP A 829 -8.87 10.95 -31.09
N THR A 830 -7.61 11.18 -30.81
CA THR A 830 -6.55 10.17 -30.99
C THR A 830 -6.20 9.55 -29.65
N CYS A 831 -6.47 8.24 -29.49
CA CYS A 831 -6.12 7.47 -28.31
C CYS A 831 -5.01 6.48 -28.64
N GLU A 832 -3.99 6.40 -27.78
CA GLU A 832 -2.90 5.43 -27.86
C GLU A 832 -2.84 4.61 -26.57
N GLY A 833 -2.35 3.36 -26.67
CA GLY A 833 -2.08 2.58 -25.48
C GLY A 833 -1.08 3.29 -24.55
N LEU A 834 -1.29 3.18 -23.26
CA LEU A 834 -0.47 3.84 -22.25
C LEU A 834 1.01 3.42 -22.41
N THR A 835 1.92 4.39 -22.39
CA THR A 835 3.36 4.16 -22.28
C THR A 835 3.81 4.36 -20.84
N VAL A 836 4.47 3.37 -20.29
CA VAL A 836 4.99 3.38 -18.91
C VAL A 836 6.48 3.63 -18.91
N ARG A 837 6.93 4.58 -18.08
CA ARG A 837 8.33 4.85 -17.79
C ARG A 837 8.59 4.65 -16.30
N GLY A 838 9.72 4.03 -15.96
CA GLY A 838 10.12 3.81 -14.58
C GLY A 838 11.56 3.37 -14.44
N ASN A 839 11.98 3.17 -13.20
CA ASN A 839 13.33 2.75 -12.87
C ASN A 839 13.32 1.45 -12.05
N TYR A 840 14.32 0.64 -12.28
CA TYR A 840 14.77 -0.38 -11.35
C TYR A 840 16.29 -0.31 -11.24
N TYR A 841 16.83 -0.83 -10.13
CA TYR A 841 18.22 -0.64 -9.75
C TYR A 841 18.86 -1.99 -9.49
N LEU A 842 20.01 -2.26 -10.13
CA LEU A 842 20.76 -3.51 -9.97
C LEU A 842 21.99 -3.28 -9.09
N GLY A 843 22.11 -4.05 -8.02
CA GLY A 843 23.27 -4.11 -7.15
C GLY A 843 23.88 -5.51 -7.13
N ILE A 844 25.21 -5.58 -7.08
CA ILE A 844 25.96 -6.83 -6.89
C ILE A 844 26.80 -6.73 -5.63
N HIS A 845 26.73 -7.78 -4.79
CA HIS A 845 27.38 -7.80 -3.49
C HIS A 845 28.01 -9.18 -3.21
N LYS A 846 28.87 -9.27 -2.21
CA LYS A 846 29.23 -10.57 -1.62
C LYS A 846 27.98 -11.14 -0.94
N ASN A 847 27.93 -12.46 -0.87
CA ASN A 847 26.83 -13.13 -0.17
C ASN A 847 26.64 -12.56 1.23
N GLY A 848 25.45 -12.04 1.52
CA GLY A 848 25.07 -11.45 2.81
C GLY A 848 25.40 -9.95 3.00
N ASP A 849 26.20 -9.34 2.11
CA ASP A 849 26.57 -7.91 2.24
C ASP A 849 25.59 -6.94 1.55
N GLY A 850 24.60 -7.43 0.83
CA GLY A 850 23.68 -6.59 0.06
C GLY A 850 22.65 -5.82 0.90
N SER A 851 22.45 -6.20 2.15
CA SER A 851 21.47 -5.57 3.05
C SER A 851 21.67 -4.07 3.20
N ARG A 852 22.91 -3.60 3.39
CA ARG A 852 23.21 -2.17 3.55
C ARG A 852 22.76 -1.36 2.35
N TRP A 853 23.05 -1.85 1.16
CA TRP A 853 22.62 -1.20 -0.07
C TRP A 853 21.09 -1.23 -0.20
N ARG A 854 20.45 -2.39 -0.01
CA ARG A 854 19.00 -2.51 -0.12
C ARG A 854 18.26 -1.58 0.84
N ARG A 855 18.67 -1.54 2.12
CA ARG A 855 17.99 -0.74 3.15
C ARG A 855 18.18 0.76 2.95
N THR A 856 19.42 1.21 2.72
CA THR A 856 19.71 2.63 2.54
C THR A 856 19.19 3.16 1.21
N THR A 857 19.53 2.49 0.09
CA THR A 857 19.09 2.94 -1.25
C THR A 857 17.57 2.81 -1.40
N GLY A 858 16.97 1.76 -0.85
CA GLY A 858 15.51 1.62 -0.85
C GLY A 858 14.82 2.78 -0.14
N GLN A 859 15.32 3.21 1.00
CA GLN A 859 14.79 4.36 1.72
C GLN A 859 15.00 5.68 0.94
N GLU A 860 16.13 5.84 0.25
CA GLU A 860 16.40 6.99 -0.63
C GLU A 860 15.47 7.04 -1.85
N ILE A 861 15.13 5.87 -2.43
CA ILE A 861 14.17 5.75 -3.54
C ILE A 861 12.75 6.11 -3.08
N TYR A 862 12.34 5.63 -1.90
CA TYR A 862 11.02 5.92 -1.33
C TYR A 862 10.87 7.40 -0.97
N SER A 863 11.92 8.03 -0.43
CA SER A 863 11.93 9.42 0.05
C SER A 863 12.89 10.29 -0.77
N PRO A 864 12.54 10.66 -2.02
CA PRO A 864 13.39 11.48 -2.86
C PRO A 864 13.58 12.89 -2.29
N LEU A 865 14.62 13.60 -2.74
CA LEU A 865 14.79 15.03 -2.47
C LEU A 865 13.60 15.80 -3.06
N VAL A 866 13.04 16.73 -2.29
CA VAL A 866 12.04 17.67 -2.80
C VAL A 866 12.76 18.87 -3.39
N LEU A 867 12.49 19.21 -4.65
CA LEU A 867 13.10 20.31 -5.37
C LEU A 867 12.10 21.44 -5.57
N ALA A 868 12.49 22.64 -5.18
CA ALA A 868 11.75 23.86 -5.40
C ALA A 868 12.58 24.87 -6.19
N PHE A 869 11.95 25.56 -7.12
CA PHE A 869 12.62 26.43 -8.10
C PHE A 869 12.10 27.85 -8.01
N GLY A 870 13.04 28.82 -8.08
CA GLY A 870 12.74 30.25 -8.14
C GLY A 870 13.72 30.98 -9.07
N HIS A 871 13.44 32.23 -9.40
CA HIS A 871 14.33 33.09 -10.19
C HIS A 871 14.66 34.37 -9.45
N GLU A 872 15.90 34.48 -8.99
CA GLU A 872 16.35 35.63 -8.21
C GLU A 872 17.86 35.87 -8.39
N ASN A 873 18.33 37.08 -8.06
CA ASN A 873 19.77 37.40 -8.04
C ASN A 873 20.43 36.65 -6.88
N GLN A 874 21.58 36.01 -7.11
CA GLN A 874 22.30 35.23 -6.10
C GLN A 874 22.68 36.04 -4.87
N GLU A 875 23.17 37.29 -5.06
CA GLU A 875 23.63 38.09 -3.94
C GLU A 875 22.47 38.67 -3.13
N GLU A 876 21.36 39.03 -3.78
CA GLU A 876 20.11 39.44 -3.13
C GLU A 876 19.52 38.26 -2.33
N TRP A 877 19.53 37.05 -2.90
CA TRP A 877 19.09 35.83 -2.21
C TRP A 877 19.92 35.59 -0.95
N LYS A 878 21.25 35.58 -1.06
CA LYS A 878 22.15 35.38 0.10
C LYS A 878 21.98 36.41 1.19
N ALA A 879 21.63 37.63 0.84
CA ALA A 879 21.41 38.70 1.79
C ALA A 879 20.11 38.56 2.59
N SER A 880 19.09 37.88 2.00
CA SER A 880 17.74 37.80 2.56
C SER A 880 17.34 36.41 2.99
N HIS A 881 18.06 35.33 2.59
CA HIS A 881 17.69 33.96 2.81
C HIS A 881 18.80 33.12 3.45
N LEU A 882 18.37 32.11 4.23
CA LEU A 882 19.22 31.03 4.71
C LEU A 882 19.46 30.03 3.57
N THR A 883 20.65 30.02 3.03
CA THR A 883 20.97 29.18 1.87
C THR A 883 21.13 27.70 2.21
N LYS A 884 21.45 27.38 3.47
CA LYS A 884 21.57 26.00 3.97
C LYS A 884 21.22 25.94 5.45
N ALA A 885 20.34 25.06 5.85
CA ALA A 885 20.02 24.80 7.25
C ALA A 885 19.46 23.39 7.48
N THR A 886 19.37 23.02 8.73
CA THR A 886 18.70 21.80 9.22
C THR A 886 17.97 22.13 10.51
N ILE A 887 16.91 21.40 10.82
CA ILE A 887 16.23 21.48 12.13
C ILE A 887 16.94 20.68 13.21
N MET A 888 17.80 19.75 12.81
CA MET A 888 18.61 18.95 13.72
C MET A 888 19.84 19.72 14.19
N ASN A 889 20.49 19.24 15.25
CA ASN A 889 21.84 19.71 15.53
C ASN A 889 22.71 19.48 14.29
N PRO A 890 23.45 20.49 13.77
CA PRO A 890 24.26 20.35 12.56
C PRO A 890 25.30 19.23 12.59
N ASN A 891 25.70 18.81 13.80
CA ASN A 891 26.66 17.72 14.02
C ASN A 891 26.00 16.37 14.31
N TYR A 892 24.69 16.29 14.26
CA TYR A 892 23.92 15.07 14.50
C TYR A 892 23.25 14.56 13.23
N SER A 893 23.19 13.25 13.11
CA SER A 893 22.50 12.52 12.06
C SER A 893 21.85 11.29 12.71
N LEU A 894 20.71 10.87 12.23
CA LEU A 894 20.18 9.57 12.64
C LEU A 894 21.17 8.47 12.26
N PRO A 895 21.25 7.40 13.05
CA PRO A 895 22.00 6.20 12.69
C PRO A 895 21.52 5.63 11.35
N PRO A 896 22.41 5.04 10.53
CA PRO A 896 22.06 4.56 9.18
C PRO A 896 20.99 3.45 9.16
N ASN A 897 20.77 2.78 10.29
CA ASN A 897 19.78 1.74 10.47
C ASN A 897 18.42 2.26 10.99
N VAL A 898 18.23 3.59 11.14
CA VAL A 898 16.99 4.19 11.61
C VAL A 898 16.45 5.17 10.58
N ALA A 899 15.20 4.99 10.17
CA ALA A 899 14.47 5.94 9.34
C ALA A 899 13.42 6.69 10.15
N LEU A 900 13.26 7.98 9.83
CA LEU A 900 12.10 8.78 10.22
C LEU A 900 11.00 8.54 9.20
N ILE A 901 9.94 7.81 9.57
CA ILE A 901 8.86 7.44 8.65
C ILE A 901 7.58 8.27 8.84
N THR A 902 7.46 8.99 9.95
CA THR A 902 6.37 9.94 10.19
C THR A 902 6.86 11.08 11.09
N LEU A 903 6.62 12.30 10.67
CA LEU A 903 6.70 13.50 11.49
C LEU A 903 5.58 14.42 11.06
N GLN A 904 4.51 14.47 11.85
CA GLN A 904 3.26 15.12 11.48
C GLN A 904 2.64 15.84 12.67
N GLU A 905 2.24 17.08 12.51
CA GLU A 905 1.44 17.80 13.49
C GLU A 905 -0.03 17.32 13.40
N LEU A 906 -0.60 16.97 14.54
CA LEU A 906 -1.98 16.55 14.68
C LEU A 906 -2.88 17.75 14.98
N ASP A 907 -4.17 17.62 14.73
CA ASP A 907 -5.15 18.70 14.93
C ASP A 907 -5.26 19.17 16.41
N ASN A 908 -4.91 18.29 17.35
CA ASN A 908 -4.85 18.61 18.78
C ASN A 908 -3.53 19.30 19.22
N GLY A 909 -2.65 19.62 18.28
CA GLY A 909 -1.33 20.25 18.52
C GLY A 909 -0.25 19.29 19.02
N GLY A 910 -0.54 17.99 19.12
CA GLY A 910 0.46 16.94 19.31
C GLY A 910 1.22 16.69 18.03
N VAL A 911 2.42 16.13 18.12
CA VAL A 911 3.24 15.76 16.96
C VAL A 911 3.43 14.25 16.97
N LEU A 912 2.94 13.60 15.91
CA LEU A 912 3.13 12.18 15.68
C LEU A 912 4.53 11.95 15.13
N LEU A 913 5.32 11.17 15.85
CA LEU A 913 6.69 10.79 15.49
C LEU A 913 6.78 9.27 15.39
N ARG A 914 7.25 8.76 14.25
CA ARG A 914 7.60 7.34 14.07
C ARG A 914 9.03 7.19 13.62
N LEU A 915 9.77 6.39 14.38
CA LEU A 915 11.13 5.97 14.08
C LEU A 915 11.10 4.46 13.78
N ALA A 916 11.69 4.07 12.65
CA ALA A 916 11.73 2.69 12.20
C ALA A 916 13.17 2.18 12.12
N HIS A 917 13.47 1.10 12.81
CA HIS A 917 14.69 0.34 12.56
C HIS A 917 14.53 -0.47 11.27
N LEU A 918 15.51 -0.38 10.37
CA LEU A 918 15.37 -0.88 9.00
C LEU A 918 15.81 -2.34 8.81
N TYR A 919 16.61 -2.89 9.69
CA TYR A 919 17.26 -4.20 9.53
C TYR A 919 16.57 -5.29 10.33
N GLU A 920 16.48 -6.50 9.74
CA GLU A 920 16.04 -7.70 10.44
C GLU A 920 17.14 -8.19 11.42
N ALA A 921 16.76 -8.98 12.41
CA ALA A 921 17.73 -9.62 13.29
C ALA A 921 18.66 -10.55 12.48
N GLY A 922 19.97 -10.35 12.64
CA GLY A 922 20.98 -11.13 11.93
C GLY A 922 21.16 -10.81 10.43
N GLU A 923 20.46 -9.79 9.89
CA GLU A 923 20.63 -9.38 8.49
C GLU A 923 21.99 -8.70 8.24
N ASP A 924 22.50 -7.96 9.22
CA ASP A 924 23.80 -7.28 9.15
C ASP A 924 24.51 -7.33 10.51
N VAL A 925 25.82 -7.54 10.50
CA VAL A 925 26.61 -7.70 11.75
C VAL A 925 26.72 -6.42 12.57
N ASP A 926 26.70 -5.26 11.92
CA ASP A 926 26.84 -3.95 12.58
C ASP A 926 25.50 -3.28 12.84
N TYR A 927 24.55 -3.44 11.90
CA TYR A 927 23.30 -2.67 11.91
C TYR A 927 22.09 -3.44 12.46
N SER A 928 22.13 -4.77 12.57
CA SER A 928 21.06 -5.55 13.22
C SER A 928 21.19 -5.56 14.76
N THR A 929 21.43 -4.39 15.35
CA THR A 929 21.68 -4.20 16.77
C THR A 929 20.80 -3.08 17.34
N ILE A 930 20.67 -3.05 18.70
CA ILE A 930 19.96 -1.93 19.35
C ILE A 930 20.64 -0.62 19.01
N THR A 931 19.86 0.33 18.58
CA THR A 931 20.32 1.66 18.17
C THR A 931 19.63 2.76 18.97
N LYS A 932 20.38 3.82 19.29
CA LYS A 932 19.91 4.95 20.10
C LYS A 932 19.67 6.19 19.25
N VAL A 933 18.52 6.82 19.43
CA VAL A 933 18.18 8.10 18.85
C VAL A 933 18.07 9.15 19.95
N GLN A 934 18.79 10.27 19.79
CA GLN A 934 18.76 11.39 20.71
C GLN A 934 17.76 12.43 20.21
N LEU A 935 16.56 12.45 20.77
CA LEU A 935 15.49 13.37 20.34
C LEU A 935 15.83 14.84 20.58
N LYS A 936 16.64 15.14 21.60
CA LYS A 936 17.13 16.50 21.86
C LYS A 936 17.99 17.03 20.70
N GLU A 937 18.80 16.16 20.12
CA GLU A 937 19.66 16.50 18.97
C GLU A 937 18.86 16.52 17.67
N MET A 938 17.84 15.67 17.56
CA MET A 938 16.94 15.62 16.41
C MET A 938 16.06 16.88 16.32
N PHE A 939 15.67 17.47 17.46
CA PHE A 939 14.85 18.70 17.55
C PHE A 939 15.60 19.83 18.26
N ALA A 940 16.81 20.13 17.81
CA ALA A 940 17.72 21.07 18.49
C ALA A 940 17.15 22.48 18.69
N GLY A 941 16.26 22.93 17.82
CA GLY A 941 15.59 24.25 17.91
C GLY A 941 14.27 24.26 18.68
N LYS A 942 13.80 23.11 19.18
CA LYS A 942 12.50 22.97 19.84
C LYS A 942 12.62 22.29 21.22
N ARG A 943 11.88 22.78 22.21
CA ARG A 943 11.87 22.18 23.54
C ARG A 943 10.75 21.13 23.64
N ILE A 944 11.11 19.88 23.79
CA ILE A 944 10.15 18.81 24.09
C ILE A 944 9.66 18.99 25.54
N LYS A 945 8.35 19.14 25.72
CA LYS A 945 7.66 19.22 27.03
C LYS A 945 7.17 17.88 27.51
N GLU A 946 6.66 17.08 26.58
CA GLU A 946 6.07 15.78 26.87
C GLU A 946 6.34 14.81 25.71
N ILE A 947 6.60 13.55 26.04
CA ILE A 947 6.68 12.44 25.08
C ILE A 947 5.89 11.26 25.63
N LYS A 948 4.92 10.76 24.86
CA LYS A 948 4.13 9.58 25.17
C LYS A 948 4.32 8.54 24.08
N GLU A 949 4.76 7.35 24.47
CA GLU A 949 4.81 6.21 23.54
C GLU A 949 3.41 5.59 23.39
N THR A 950 3.06 5.24 22.14
CA THR A 950 1.72 4.75 21.78
C THR A 950 1.83 3.45 20.96
N SER A 951 0.66 2.84 20.71
CA SER A 951 0.48 1.82 19.67
C SER A 951 0.93 2.36 18.31
N LEU A 952 1.12 1.49 17.33
CA LEU A 952 1.56 1.88 15.99
C LEU A 952 0.63 2.89 15.30
N SER A 953 -0.69 2.78 15.51
CA SER A 953 -1.69 3.72 14.96
C SER A 953 -1.97 4.93 15.85
N ALA A 954 -1.26 5.08 16.97
CA ALA A 954 -1.35 6.19 17.91
C ALA A 954 -2.72 6.35 18.62
N ASN A 955 -3.55 5.32 18.66
CA ASN A 955 -4.89 5.36 19.24
C ASN A 955 -4.95 4.97 20.73
N GLN A 956 -3.86 4.46 21.30
CA GLN A 956 -3.73 4.11 22.73
C GLN A 956 -2.29 4.19 23.22
N GLY A 957 -2.07 4.32 24.52
CA GLY A 957 -0.74 4.25 25.11
C GLY A 957 -0.12 2.86 24.95
N LYS A 958 1.19 2.76 24.72
CA LYS A 958 1.87 1.46 24.57
C LYS A 958 1.72 0.58 25.81
N ASN A 959 1.69 1.17 26.99
CA ASN A 959 1.49 0.48 28.27
C ASN A 959 0.01 0.11 28.54
N GLU A 960 -0.93 0.60 27.75
CA GLU A 960 -2.35 0.29 27.85
C GLU A 960 -2.71 -0.91 26.95
N MET A 961 -1.85 -1.24 25.97
CA MET A 961 -2.06 -2.37 25.08
C MET A 961 -2.06 -3.69 25.85
N LYS A 962 -3.08 -4.48 25.60
CA LYS A 962 -3.19 -5.85 26.11
C LYS A 962 -3.02 -6.80 24.94
N LYS A 963 -2.27 -7.87 25.14
CA LYS A 963 -2.12 -8.95 24.16
C LYS A 963 -2.69 -10.24 24.72
N MET A 964 -3.46 -10.94 23.90
CA MET A 964 -3.89 -12.30 24.21
C MET A 964 -2.73 -13.27 24.04
N SER A 965 -2.60 -14.22 24.96
CA SER A 965 -1.65 -15.33 24.84
C SER A 965 -2.38 -16.59 24.42
N TRP A 966 -1.80 -17.34 23.49
CA TRP A 966 -2.43 -18.50 22.87
C TRP A 966 -1.56 -19.75 23.06
N ASN A 967 -2.20 -20.87 23.24
CA ASN A 967 -1.50 -22.17 23.22
C ASN A 967 -1.23 -22.58 21.76
N ILE A 968 -0.03 -23.09 21.50
CA ILE A 968 0.41 -23.47 20.15
C ILE A 968 0.79 -24.93 20.14
N ASP A 969 0.36 -25.66 19.09
CA ASP A 969 0.69 -27.05 18.89
C ASP A 969 2.24 -27.22 18.83
N HIS A 970 2.75 -28.13 19.64
CA HIS A 970 4.18 -28.52 19.65
C HIS A 970 5.18 -27.40 19.91
N ASP A 971 4.75 -26.22 20.42
CA ASP A 971 5.68 -25.14 20.73
C ASP A 971 6.53 -25.51 21.96
N SER A 972 7.83 -25.63 21.74
CA SER A 972 8.79 -25.97 22.81
C SER A 972 9.10 -24.77 23.72
N GLY A 973 8.63 -23.56 23.39
CA GLY A 973 8.91 -22.34 24.15
C GLY A 973 10.41 -21.92 24.19
N ASN A 974 11.25 -22.55 23.39
CA ASN A 974 12.72 -22.37 23.43
C ASN A 974 13.23 -21.30 22.45
N GLU A 975 12.36 -20.43 21.93
CA GLU A 975 12.82 -19.35 21.06
C GLU A 975 13.56 -18.26 21.87
N PRO A 976 14.66 -17.72 21.33
CA PRO A 976 15.33 -16.60 21.97
C PRO A 976 14.38 -15.38 22.03
N ALA A 977 14.40 -14.67 23.14
CA ALA A 977 13.64 -13.43 23.27
C ALA A 977 14.05 -12.43 22.17
N PRO A 978 13.11 -11.72 21.55
CA PRO A 978 13.43 -10.72 20.53
C PRO A 978 14.25 -9.58 21.14
N ILE A 979 15.14 -9.02 20.32
CA ILE A 979 15.95 -7.87 20.70
C ILE A 979 15.06 -6.62 20.53
N ARG A 980 14.60 -6.03 21.61
CA ARG A 980 13.79 -4.82 21.61
C ARG A 980 14.49 -3.70 22.38
N GLY A 981 14.18 -2.44 21.98
CA GLY A 981 14.64 -1.26 22.70
C GLY A 981 14.03 -1.17 24.11
N GLY A 982 14.77 -0.60 25.04
CA GLY A 982 14.30 -0.34 26.41
C GLY A 982 13.23 0.77 26.45
N PRO A 983 12.65 1.02 27.64
CA PRO A 983 11.75 2.16 27.85
C PRO A 983 12.41 3.48 27.44
N VAL A 984 11.58 4.46 27.03
CA VAL A 984 12.08 5.80 26.67
C VAL A 984 12.73 6.45 27.88
N ASP A 985 13.97 6.90 27.75
CA ASP A 985 14.61 7.76 28.74
C ASP A 985 14.09 9.20 28.56
N THR A 986 13.05 9.53 29.33
CA THR A 986 12.42 10.86 29.28
C THR A 986 13.30 11.96 29.88
N SER A 987 14.30 11.63 30.69
CA SER A 987 15.21 12.59 31.31
C SER A 987 16.30 13.07 30.33
N HIS A 988 16.82 12.16 29.53
CA HIS A 988 17.82 12.47 28.48
C HIS A 988 17.22 12.54 27.08
N LEU A 989 15.92 12.24 26.92
CA LEU A 989 15.20 12.21 25.64
C LEU A 989 15.87 11.24 24.63
N VAL A 990 16.16 10.02 25.11
CA VAL A 990 16.78 8.97 24.31
C VAL A 990 15.79 7.84 24.06
N VAL A 991 15.67 7.44 22.80
CA VAL A 991 14.88 6.30 22.35
C VAL A 991 15.83 5.21 21.85
N GLU A 992 15.65 3.99 22.32
CA GLU A 992 16.32 2.79 21.82
C GLU A 992 15.38 2.04 20.84
N LEU A 993 15.92 1.55 19.74
CA LEU A 993 15.20 0.69 18.79
C LEU A 993 15.98 -0.61 18.59
N GLY A 994 15.35 -1.74 18.78
CA GLY A 994 15.83 -3.04 18.33
C GLY A 994 15.57 -3.26 16.84
N PRO A 995 16.15 -4.32 16.25
CA PRO A 995 15.92 -4.69 14.87
C PRO A 995 14.43 -4.74 14.51
N MET A 996 14.06 -4.19 13.36
CA MET A 996 12.68 -4.10 12.83
C MET A 996 11.66 -3.36 13.71
N GLU A 997 12.02 -2.82 14.87
CA GLU A 997 11.06 -2.04 15.64
C GLU A 997 10.64 -0.76 14.94
N ILE A 998 9.34 -0.44 15.02
CA ILE A 998 8.80 0.88 14.76
C ILE A 998 8.26 1.42 16.07
N ARG A 999 8.86 2.48 16.57
CA ARG A 999 8.40 3.13 17.80
C ARG A 999 7.65 4.41 17.47
N THR A 1000 6.46 4.52 18.05
CA THR A 1000 5.50 5.60 17.77
C THR A 1000 5.30 6.45 19.00
N PHE A 1001 5.38 7.76 18.83
CA PHE A 1001 5.27 8.73 19.91
C PHE A 1001 4.34 9.86 19.55
N VAL A 1002 3.61 10.37 20.54
CA VAL A 1002 3.00 11.70 20.49
C VAL A 1002 3.87 12.63 21.34
N VAL A 1003 4.41 13.66 20.70
CA VAL A 1003 5.35 14.61 21.29
C VAL A 1003 4.68 15.99 21.38
N LYS A 1004 4.85 16.70 22.51
CA LYS A 1004 4.45 18.11 22.66
C LYS A 1004 5.68 19.00 22.83
N PHE A 1005 5.71 20.07 22.07
CA PHE A 1005 6.79 21.07 22.08
C PHE A 1005 6.42 22.35 22.84
#